data_b38beb336cc7465df484489aa617b44e
#
_entry.id   b38beb336cc7465df484489aa617b44e
#
_cell.length_a   1.000
_cell.length_b   1.000
_cell.length_c   1.000
_cell.angle_alpha   90.00
_cell.angle_beta   90.00
_cell.angle_gamma   90.00
#
_symmetry.space_group_name_H-M   'P 1'
#
loop_
_entity.id
_entity.type
_entity.pdbx_description
1 polymer ?
#
loop_
_entity_poly.entity_id
_entity_poly.type
_entity_poly.pdbx_seq_one_letter_code
_entity_poly.pdbx_strand_id
1 'polypeptide(L)'
;MKHRFFVQERFSARSSATFNEGFSSAGRRVGTGLLMLLASILLFVLFLSIGSAEAEDGIYDDVEVTKWFASSVETLGLTSITEGTECAGNAFCPFELLTRHALSVWLGRALIGGEPTPSGSVRFADVPSGHPWAAHIDRIVELGFLQECSDDPMMFCPDHPIKRSDIAEIMVEAFGLPEAPEAGIGDIADTANPDAINALVGAGISIGCYQEPLLFCPNDYVTRAQMAGMLARAIHLVPRAGGPSPYLAIDPDLHTGQLENGLTYYVRSNDNPGQSVSIRLVVRAGSVNEPEPHQGIAHFLEHVLFEGTEDYPTGLLLSDTIRDLGAELGPDLNAWVNYNQTVYTLTIAADQPEKVSTALHVLSQMAHAAQIHPRVVVHERGVVIDELRLATRTWTGHISSEFDRIYTEGTPYEGYDPIGTESAIESLTSEELRDFYETWYVPSNMAIVVVGDMPADEMLGMVEQHFGPIPAGERPQFSLPDITPHYRPSYHVVTHEEQGYDYISLDFQLPSRVYGQVDNQRRALTAQLIRLMVANILDDAYYRGELLQVDRPTFQAFSHAQGLNYLGTNWQGDNLSAATTAYMSVLKTIEKHGFSESHLNRAVEALNTSLESRLESAATRNNGPYAQEYGRHFLSGGDLGTAQDRYDQALALLETITPGELTARYRWIMKTSGPVVIAVGSSPDSLPTTDELAEAVAAAKPSAEPPHEEAPIEELMSAPDPVEPTAEGTLDLLEGSYEWEFDNGAKVTFVPSDIAQGTVNMSARSLGGWSQLPVGSAALANTAVEAVLRSGFGDNSKAQINRFLSDNTASLGAFIREREEGFSGSSSPEDLETLFQLVHLLVTAPRVDEAAFGQARNEAVIRTSLSEVNPAWQAYLAYLDARYGLESHRPVVTWEQLASMTAEGLEDLYRSRLGDVDDMALVVVGDVDLAEVERLARHYIGTLPS
;
A
#
# COMPACT_ATOMS: atom_id res chain seq x y z
N MET A 1 -13.89 17.66 -31.05
CA MET A 1 -12.82 16.68 -30.93
C MET A 1 -11.92 16.95 -29.70
N LYS A 2 -11.89 18.17 -29.17
CA LYS A 2 -11.10 18.55 -27.98
C LYS A 2 -11.67 18.08 -26.61
N HIS A 3 -12.93 17.70 -26.52
CA HIS A 3 -13.59 17.31 -25.27
C HIS A 3 -13.32 15.88 -24.75
N ARG A 4 -12.47 15.08 -25.42
CA ARG A 4 -12.26 13.67 -25.03
C ARG A 4 -10.95 13.40 -24.28
N PHE A 5 -10.05 14.36 -24.16
CA PHE A 5 -8.68 14.06 -23.76
C PHE A 5 -8.35 14.25 -22.29
N PHE A 6 -9.00 15.18 -21.59
CA PHE A 6 -8.63 15.50 -20.20
C PHE A 6 -9.35 14.70 -19.11
N VAL A 7 -10.40 14.00 -19.45
CA VAL A 7 -11.20 13.20 -18.50
C VAL A 7 -10.58 11.83 -18.17
N GLN A 8 -9.57 11.41 -18.93
CA GLN A 8 -9.16 9.99 -18.93
C GLN A 8 -8.17 9.60 -17.82
N GLU A 9 -7.41 10.51 -17.23
CA GLU A 9 -6.41 10.10 -16.22
C GLU A 9 -6.91 10.07 -14.77
N ARG A 10 -7.74 10.96 -14.34
CA ARG A 10 -8.44 10.75 -13.05
C ARG A 10 -9.40 9.56 -13.09
N PHE A 11 -9.88 9.20 -14.30
CA PHE A 11 -10.69 8.01 -14.53
C PHE A 11 -9.88 6.75 -14.85
N SER A 12 -8.67 6.84 -15.40
CA SER A 12 -7.86 5.63 -15.67
C SER A 12 -7.38 4.94 -14.40
N ALA A 13 -7.21 5.65 -13.32
CA ALA A 13 -7.01 5.05 -12.00
C ALA A 13 -8.30 4.39 -11.45
N ARG A 14 -9.48 4.76 -11.96
CA ARG A 14 -10.77 4.24 -11.47
C ARG A 14 -11.63 3.52 -12.51
N SER A 15 -11.41 3.68 -13.82
CA SER A 15 -12.30 3.17 -14.87
C SER A 15 -11.65 2.25 -15.90
N SER A 16 -10.43 1.77 -15.73
CA SER A 16 -9.85 0.72 -16.57
C SER A 16 -10.51 -0.66 -16.37
N ALA A 17 -11.67 -0.71 -15.72
CA ALA A 17 -12.47 -1.91 -15.55
C ALA A 17 -13.51 -2.14 -16.64
N THR A 18 -13.62 -1.27 -17.66
CA THR A 18 -14.55 -1.53 -18.77
C THR A 18 -13.90 -1.31 -20.12
N PHE A 19 -13.87 -2.39 -20.88
CA PHE A 19 -13.46 -2.55 -22.27
C PHE A 19 -11.96 -2.82 -22.52
N ASN A 20 -11.59 -4.08 -22.31
CA ASN A 20 -10.88 -4.81 -23.36
C ASN A 20 -11.29 -6.29 -23.28
N GLU A 21 -11.92 -6.77 -24.31
CA GLU A 21 -12.20 -8.19 -24.51
C GLU A 21 -10.88 -8.92 -24.74
N GLY A 22 -10.65 -9.90 -23.89
CA GLY A 22 -9.60 -10.88 -24.06
C GLY A 22 -8.41 -10.62 -23.11
N PHE A 23 -8.43 -11.27 -22.05
CA PHE A 23 -7.39 -11.87 -21.24
C PHE A 23 -7.73 -11.86 -19.75
N SER A 24 -7.85 -13.07 -19.23
CA SER A 24 -7.77 -13.50 -17.84
C SER A 24 -8.93 -13.12 -16.91
N SER A 25 -9.74 -14.12 -16.64
CA SER A 25 -10.85 -14.08 -15.67
C SER A 25 -10.42 -14.15 -14.19
N ALA A 26 -9.14 -14.36 -13.91
CA ALA A 26 -8.62 -14.31 -12.54
C ALA A 26 -8.51 -12.88 -11.99
N GLY A 27 -8.55 -11.84 -12.88
CA GLY A 27 -8.41 -10.44 -12.48
C GLY A 27 -9.71 -9.69 -12.18
N ARG A 28 -10.87 -10.30 -12.25
CA ARG A 28 -12.15 -9.56 -12.24
C ARG A 28 -12.93 -9.55 -10.92
N ARG A 29 -12.39 -10.16 -9.88
CA ARG A 29 -12.97 -10.04 -8.54
C ARG A 29 -12.29 -9.03 -7.66
N VAL A 30 -11.31 -8.44 -8.19
CA VAL A 30 -10.69 -7.27 -7.62
C VAL A 30 -11.29 -6.04 -8.34
N GLY A 31 -12.60 -5.99 -8.45
CA GLY A 31 -13.28 -4.93 -9.18
C GLY A 31 -13.25 -3.59 -8.47
N THR A 32 -13.20 -3.54 -7.17
CA THR A 32 -13.00 -2.30 -6.40
C THR A 32 -11.74 -2.34 -5.54
N GLY A 33 -11.31 -3.51 -5.10
CA GLY A 33 -10.06 -3.66 -4.35
C GLY A 33 -8.80 -3.55 -5.22
N LEU A 34 -8.83 -3.92 -6.51
CA LEU A 34 -7.64 -3.90 -7.38
C LEU A 34 -7.32 -2.50 -7.90
N LEU A 35 -8.31 -1.62 -7.99
CA LEU A 35 -8.05 -0.20 -8.29
C LEU A 35 -7.35 0.52 -7.14
N MET A 36 -7.64 0.13 -5.90
CA MET A 36 -6.87 0.58 -4.75
C MET A 36 -5.53 -0.17 -4.63
N LEU A 37 -5.42 -1.42 -5.09
CA LEU A 37 -4.18 -2.20 -5.03
C LEU A 37 -3.13 -1.69 -6.02
N LEU A 38 -3.49 -1.30 -7.23
CA LEU A 38 -2.55 -0.71 -8.20
C LEU A 38 -2.13 0.71 -7.80
N ALA A 39 -3.01 1.47 -7.15
CA ALA A 39 -2.64 2.74 -6.52
C ALA A 39 -1.77 2.53 -5.27
N SER A 40 -1.95 1.42 -4.55
CA SER A 40 -1.25 1.13 -3.29
C SER A 40 0.13 0.50 -3.50
N ILE A 41 0.35 -0.28 -4.53
CA ILE A 41 1.68 -0.81 -4.90
C ILE A 41 2.57 0.33 -5.42
N LEU A 42 2.00 1.35 -6.05
CA LEU A 42 2.73 2.53 -6.53
C LEU A 42 3.09 3.53 -5.41
N LEU A 43 2.44 3.45 -4.27
CA LEU A 43 2.49 4.50 -3.23
C LEU A 43 3.24 4.11 -1.95
N PHE A 44 3.73 2.87 -1.86
CA PHE A 44 4.32 2.38 -0.61
C PHE A 44 5.81 2.70 -0.43
N VAL A 45 6.46 3.26 -1.43
CA VAL A 45 7.88 3.69 -1.34
C VAL A 45 8.02 5.17 -0.92
N LEU A 46 6.95 5.79 -0.45
CA LEU A 46 6.94 7.21 -0.08
C LEU A 46 7.08 7.43 1.42
N PHE A 47 8.23 7.09 1.97
CA PHE A 47 8.63 7.66 3.26
C PHE A 47 10.07 8.17 3.20
N LEU A 48 10.19 9.48 3.32
CA LEU A 48 11.30 10.30 3.80
C LEU A 48 12.37 10.81 2.82
N SER A 49 12.34 12.06 2.70
CA SER A 49 13.51 12.88 2.95
C SER A 49 13.06 14.28 3.35
N ILE A 50 13.40 14.66 4.54
CA ILE A 50 13.50 16.06 4.90
C ILE A 50 14.93 16.43 4.51
N GLY A 51 15.08 17.29 3.54
CA GLY A 51 16.33 17.99 3.34
C GLY A 51 16.68 18.65 4.66
N SER A 52 17.95 18.60 5.04
CA SER A 52 18.48 19.34 6.14
C SER A 52 18.24 20.85 5.91
N ALA A 53 17.05 21.34 6.28
CA ALA A 53 16.97 22.68 6.77
C ALA A 53 17.74 22.63 8.09
N GLU A 54 18.86 23.31 8.18
CA GLU A 54 19.48 23.63 9.45
C GLU A 54 18.40 24.37 10.25
N ALA A 55 17.72 23.65 11.14
CA ALA A 55 17.00 24.27 12.23
C ALA A 55 18.11 24.85 13.13
N GLU A 56 18.39 26.16 13.01
CA GLU A 56 19.29 26.86 13.88
C GLU A 56 18.79 26.88 15.33
N ASP A 57 17.52 26.53 15.59
CA ASP A 57 16.93 26.43 16.93
C ASP A 57 16.26 25.08 17.12
N GLY A 58 16.84 24.20 17.96
CA GLY A 58 16.24 22.93 18.39
C GLY A 58 14.93 23.16 19.15
N ILE A 59 14.09 22.08 19.29
CA ILE A 59 12.82 22.14 20.03
C ILE A 59 13.03 22.57 21.50
N TYR A 60 14.18 22.24 22.06
CA TYR A 60 14.55 22.56 23.45
C TYR A 60 15.70 23.55 23.50
N ASP A 61 15.56 24.57 24.34
CA ASP A 61 16.53 25.68 24.48
C ASP A 61 17.90 25.24 25.00
N ASP A 62 18.01 24.08 25.64
CA ASP A 62 19.24 23.55 26.26
C ASP A 62 19.84 22.32 25.53
N VAL A 63 19.35 22.02 24.32
CA VAL A 63 19.81 20.88 23.50
C VAL A 63 20.53 21.41 22.25
N GLU A 64 21.86 21.45 22.31
CA GLU A 64 22.67 21.81 21.13
C GLU A 64 22.57 20.69 20.06
N VAL A 65 22.22 21.04 18.82
CA VAL A 65 22.03 20.11 17.69
C VAL A 65 23.28 19.26 17.37
N THR A 66 24.46 19.65 17.79
CA THR A 66 25.73 18.93 17.62
C THR A 66 25.93 17.79 18.63
N LYS A 67 25.09 17.67 19.64
CA LYS A 67 25.26 16.65 20.68
C LYS A 67 24.76 15.29 20.16
N TRP A 68 25.42 14.22 20.59
CA TRP A 68 25.09 12.83 20.18
C TRP A 68 23.65 12.39 20.49
N PHE A 69 23.00 13.04 21.44
CA PHE A 69 21.63 12.76 21.85
C PHE A 69 20.58 13.69 21.22
N ALA A 70 21.01 14.78 20.56
CA ALA A 70 20.11 15.82 20.07
C ALA A 70 18.99 15.25 19.20
N SER A 71 19.33 14.48 18.19
CA SER A 71 18.35 13.84 17.30
C SER A 71 17.33 12.96 18.06
N SER A 72 17.77 12.21 19.07
CA SER A 72 16.88 11.38 19.88
C SER A 72 15.95 12.22 20.74
N VAL A 73 16.47 13.27 21.35
CA VAL A 73 15.69 14.17 22.21
C VAL A 73 14.66 14.95 21.40
N GLU A 74 15.07 15.52 20.27
CA GLU A 74 14.18 16.25 19.36
C GLU A 74 13.07 15.34 18.83
N THR A 75 13.43 14.14 18.39
CA THR A 75 12.44 13.21 17.86
C THR A 75 11.42 12.77 18.91
N LEU A 76 11.84 12.54 20.15
CA LEU A 76 10.91 12.24 21.26
C LEU A 76 10.04 13.45 21.64
N GLY A 77 10.57 14.65 21.57
CA GLY A 77 9.83 15.90 21.78
C GLY A 77 8.77 16.11 20.68
N LEU A 78 9.17 15.96 19.43
CA LEU A 78 8.27 16.05 18.26
C LEU A 78 7.13 15.01 18.29
N THR A 79 7.36 13.88 18.94
CA THR A 79 6.33 12.83 19.12
C THR A 79 5.55 12.99 20.43
N SER A 80 5.71 14.12 21.13
CA SER A 80 5.08 14.40 22.42
C SER A 80 5.37 13.37 23.52
N ILE A 81 6.33 12.46 23.33
CA ILE A 81 6.69 11.44 24.33
C ILE A 81 7.24 12.10 25.59
N THR A 82 8.03 13.14 25.45
CA THR A 82 8.66 13.87 26.54
C THR A 82 7.88 15.07 27.05
N GLU A 83 6.79 15.44 26.38
CA GLU A 83 5.96 16.60 26.66
C GLU A 83 5.48 16.64 28.12
N GLY A 84 5.52 17.80 28.74
CA GLY A 84 5.08 18.05 30.12
C GLY A 84 6.03 17.46 31.18
N THR A 85 7.16 16.84 30.75
CA THR A 85 8.22 16.37 31.66
C THR A 85 9.47 17.25 31.59
N GLU A 86 9.38 18.41 30.95
CA GLU A 86 10.42 19.42 30.86
C GLU A 86 10.81 19.94 32.25
N CYS A 87 12.04 20.44 32.40
CA CYS A 87 12.53 20.90 33.70
C CYS A 87 11.96 22.28 34.09
N ALA A 88 12.28 23.28 33.31
CA ALA A 88 11.80 24.65 33.51
C ALA A 88 11.73 25.38 32.16
N GLY A 89 10.62 26.00 31.85
CA GLY A 89 10.43 26.62 30.54
C GLY A 89 10.40 25.57 29.44
N ASN A 90 11.19 25.74 28.39
CA ASN A 90 11.33 24.81 27.28
C ASN A 90 12.66 24.04 27.35
N ALA A 91 13.12 23.62 28.53
CA ALA A 91 14.39 22.92 28.73
C ALA A 91 14.20 21.42 28.93
N PHE A 92 14.95 20.61 28.18
CA PHE A 92 14.93 19.14 28.29
C PHE A 92 15.75 18.65 29.48
N CYS A 93 16.76 19.35 29.91
CA CYS A 93 17.74 19.00 30.95
C CYS A 93 18.44 17.65 30.70
N PRO A 94 19.21 17.53 29.61
CA PRO A 94 19.72 16.25 29.14
C PRO A 94 20.64 15.51 30.12
N PHE A 95 21.30 16.24 31.01
CA PHE A 95 22.25 15.67 31.97
C PHE A 95 21.65 15.41 33.36
N GLU A 96 20.41 15.79 33.61
CA GLU A 96 19.72 15.43 34.82
C GLU A 96 19.35 13.94 34.83
N LEU A 97 19.21 13.38 36.05
CA LEU A 97 18.85 11.97 36.21
C LEU A 97 17.39 11.74 35.86
N LEU A 98 17.12 10.65 35.16
CA LEU A 98 15.77 10.23 34.82
C LEU A 98 15.05 9.75 36.08
N THR A 99 13.92 10.32 36.40
CA THR A 99 13.07 9.93 37.52
C THR A 99 12.07 8.84 37.12
N ARG A 100 11.56 8.11 38.11
CA ARG A 100 10.57 7.03 37.89
C ARG A 100 9.27 7.58 37.26
N HIS A 101 8.79 8.75 37.67
CA HIS A 101 7.61 9.34 37.03
C HIS A 101 7.86 9.73 35.55
N ALA A 102 9.02 10.34 35.24
CA ALA A 102 9.36 10.69 33.87
C ALA A 102 9.47 9.45 32.96
N LEU A 103 10.09 8.37 33.48
CA LEU A 103 10.09 7.08 32.76
C LEU A 103 8.70 6.53 32.54
N SER A 104 7.79 6.61 33.54
CA SER A 104 6.41 6.14 33.42
C SER A 104 5.67 6.87 32.30
N VAL A 105 5.88 8.18 32.18
CA VAL A 105 5.29 8.99 31.10
C VAL A 105 5.88 8.61 29.75
N TRP A 106 7.21 8.61 29.63
CA TRP A 106 7.89 8.34 28.37
C TRP A 106 7.63 6.92 27.85
N LEU A 107 7.78 5.93 28.72
CA LEU A 107 7.53 4.54 28.38
C LEU A 107 6.04 4.29 28.07
N GLY A 108 5.15 4.88 28.88
CA GLY A 108 3.71 4.80 28.67
C GLY A 108 3.32 5.33 27.29
N ARG A 109 3.77 6.54 26.96
CA ARG A 109 3.48 7.15 25.64
C ARG A 109 4.12 6.40 24.49
N ALA A 110 5.37 5.92 24.67
CA ALA A 110 6.06 5.14 23.65
C ALA A 110 5.39 3.77 23.35
N LEU A 111 4.83 3.12 24.37
CA LEU A 111 4.22 1.80 24.24
C LEU A 111 2.71 1.84 24.02
N ILE A 112 2.04 2.83 24.62
CA ILE A 112 0.58 2.90 24.69
C ILE A 112 0.03 3.92 23.70
N GLY A 113 0.80 4.97 23.38
CA GLY A 113 0.43 6.02 22.47
C GLY A 113 -0.78 6.82 22.94
N GLY A 114 -0.59 7.73 23.88
CA GLY A 114 -1.61 8.63 24.39
C GLY A 114 -1.68 8.72 25.91
N GLU A 115 -2.58 9.57 26.38
CA GLU A 115 -2.77 9.81 27.82
C GLU A 115 -3.66 8.72 28.43
N PRO A 116 -3.20 7.97 29.43
CA PRO A 116 -4.01 6.94 30.11
C PRO A 116 -5.16 7.59 30.90
N THR A 117 -6.31 6.94 30.91
CA THR A 117 -7.45 7.38 31.73
C THR A 117 -7.14 7.10 33.21
N PRO A 118 -7.31 8.08 34.12
CA PRO A 118 -7.12 7.86 35.54
C PRO A 118 -8.02 6.73 36.06
N SER A 119 -7.43 5.79 36.80
CA SER A 119 -8.17 4.66 37.38
C SER A 119 -9.13 5.08 38.49
N GLY A 120 -9.00 6.30 39.02
CA GLY A 120 -9.78 6.84 40.12
C GLY A 120 -9.42 6.26 41.51
N SER A 121 -8.50 5.30 41.57
CA SER A 121 -8.01 4.73 42.82
C SER A 121 -6.62 5.28 43.17
N VAL A 122 -6.41 5.69 44.40
CA VAL A 122 -5.08 6.06 44.91
C VAL A 122 -4.37 4.78 45.32
N ARG A 123 -3.41 4.35 44.50
CA ARG A 123 -2.67 3.10 44.71
C ARG A 123 -1.48 3.29 45.65
N PHE A 124 -0.79 4.42 45.57
CA PHE A 124 0.45 4.72 46.28
C PHE A 124 0.27 5.90 47.23
N ALA A 125 0.84 5.79 48.40
CA ALA A 125 0.75 6.84 49.44
C ALA A 125 1.45 8.14 49.06
N ASP A 126 2.47 8.07 48.22
CA ASP A 126 3.25 9.19 47.72
C ASP A 126 2.80 9.71 46.31
N VAL A 127 1.75 9.09 45.72
CA VAL A 127 1.16 9.53 44.45
C VAL A 127 -0.32 9.84 44.67
N PRO A 128 -0.67 11.05 45.13
CA PRO A 128 -2.04 11.44 45.38
C PRO A 128 -2.83 11.50 44.08
N SER A 129 -4.16 11.36 44.10
CA SER A 129 -5.04 11.40 42.92
C SER A 129 -4.93 12.66 42.07
N GLY A 130 -4.41 13.76 42.65
CA GLY A 130 -4.12 15.02 41.95
C GLY A 130 -2.70 15.12 41.37
N HIS A 131 -1.87 14.05 41.51
CA HIS A 131 -0.54 14.05 40.89
C HIS A 131 -0.65 14.10 39.39
N PRO A 132 0.08 14.96 38.67
CA PRO A 132 -0.07 15.15 37.22
C PRO A 132 0.09 13.84 36.44
N TRP A 133 0.92 12.92 36.91
CA TRP A 133 1.27 11.69 36.23
C TRP A 133 0.70 10.41 36.91
N ALA A 134 -0.31 10.56 37.79
CA ALA A 134 -0.89 9.42 38.50
C ALA A 134 -1.38 8.34 37.54
N ALA A 135 -2.07 8.71 36.48
CA ALA A 135 -2.58 7.78 35.47
C ALA A 135 -1.48 7.01 34.72
N HIS A 136 -0.37 7.67 34.38
CA HIS A 136 0.79 7.02 33.75
C HIS A 136 1.48 6.05 34.69
N ILE A 137 1.66 6.44 35.97
CA ILE A 137 2.25 5.61 37.00
C ILE A 137 1.42 4.35 37.21
N ASP A 138 0.10 4.52 37.44
CA ASP A 138 -0.82 3.39 37.62
C ASP A 138 -0.75 2.44 36.42
N ARG A 139 -0.74 2.98 35.19
CA ARG A 139 -0.74 2.18 33.97
C ARG A 139 0.55 1.38 33.79
N ILE A 140 1.71 1.98 34.03
CA ILE A 140 3.01 1.31 33.91
C ILE A 140 3.18 0.22 34.97
N VAL A 141 2.64 0.42 36.16
CA VAL A 141 2.62 -0.61 37.21
C VAL A 141 1.62 -1.73 36.88
N GLU A 142 0.44 -1.40 36.34
CA GLU A 142 -0.50 -2.43 35.86
C GLU A 142 0.08 -3.30 34.74
N LEU A 143 0.93 -2.74 33.89
CA LEU A 143 1.64 -3.47 32.84
C LEU A 143 2.83 -4.28 33.37
N GLY A 144 3.19 -4.14 34.64
CA GLY A 144 4.28 -4.87 35.29
C GLY A 144 5.67 -4.27 35.07
N PHE A 145 5.83 -3.19 34.30
CA PHE A 145 7.14 -2.64 33.92
C PHE A 145 7.84 -1.89 35.07
N LEU A 146 7.09 -1.33 36.01
CA LEU A 146 7.64 -0.74 37.23
C LEU A 146 6.85 -1.24 38.46
N GLN A 147 7.56 -1.49 39.51
CA GLN A 147 6.99 -1.96 40.80
C GLN A 147 7.06 -0.85 41.85
N GLU A 148 6.37 -1.05 42.96
CA GLU A 148 6.50 -0.24 44.17
C GLU A 148 7.96 -0.18 44.66
N CYS A 149 8.31 0.94 45.27
CA CYS A 149 9.61 1.09 45.92
C CYS A 149 9.56 0.72 47.43
N SER A 150 8.35 0.59 47.99
CA SER A 150 8.07 0.19 49.37
C SER A 150 6.67 -0.40 49.49
N ASP A 151 6.54 -1.47 50.27
CA ASP A 151 5.28 -2.20 50.48
C ASP A 151 4.46 -1.65 51.66
N ASP A 152 5.12 -1.03 52.68
CA ASP A 152 4.46 -0.54 53.86
C ASP A 152 5.05 0.82 54.34
N PRO A 153 4.40 1.93 54.07
CA PRO A 153 3.24 2.06 53.18
C PRO A 153 3.63 1.80 51.70
N MET A 154 2.67 1.35 50.89
CA MET A 154 2.89 1.17 49.46
C MET A 154 3.23 2.51 48.81
N MET A 155 4.44 2.63 48.27
CA MET A 155 4.98 3.85 47.67
C MET A 155 5.54 3.56 46.29
N PHE A 156 5.42 4.53 45.38
CA PHE A 156 6.01 4.49 44.04
C PHE A 156 7.36 5.18 43.93
N CYS A 157 7.64 6.13 44.82
CA CYS A 157 8.86 6.98 44.80
C CYS A 157 9.04 7.71 43.46
N PRO A 158 8.10 8.59 43.03
CA PRO A 158 8.08 9.18 41.70
C PRO A 158 9.33 9.96 41.32
N ASP A 159 9.97 10.62 42.29
CA ASP A 159 11.15 11.46 42.07
C ASP A 159 12.49 10.73 42.21
N HIS A 160 12.46 9.42 42.53
CA HIS A 160 13.69 8.66 42.61
C HIS A 160 14.28 8.36 41.22
N PRO A 161 15.62 8.47 41.07
CA PRO A 161 16.30 8.11 39.82
C PRO A 161 16.35 6.60 39.63
N ILE A 162 16.52 6.15 38.40
CA ILE A 162 16.55 4.73 38.03
C ILE A 162 17.96 4.34 37.57
N LYS A 163 18.40 3.14 38.00
CA LYS A 163 19.68 2.58 37.59
C LYS A 163 19.65 2.04 36.17
N ARG A 164 20.83 1.97 35.54
CA ARG A 164 20.99 1.43 34.20
C ARG A 164 20.67 -0.07 34.13
N SER A 165 20.99 -0.86 35.21
CA SER A 165 20.55 -2.27 35.32
C SER A 165 19.02 -2.43 35.23
N ASP A 166 18.30 -1.57 35.98
CA ASP A 166 16.84 -1.66 36.07
C ASP A 166 16.20 -1.24 34.74
N ILE A 167 16.79 -0.23 34.08
CA ILE A 167 16.36 0.17 32.72
C ILE A 167 16.56 -0.97 31.72
N ALA A 168 17.62 -1.78 31.82
CA ALA A 168 17.81 -2.92 30.92
C ALA A 168 16.69 -3.95 31.05
N GLU A 169 16.31 -4.32 32.27
CA GLU A 169 15.19 -5.23 32.52
C GLU A 169 13.86 -4.67 31.97
N ILE A 170 13.56 -3.42 32.32
CA ILE A 170 12.34 -2.73 31.88
C ILE A 170 12.26 -2.68 30.34
N MET A 171 13.35 -2.33 29.67
CA MET A 171 13.37 -2.20 28.21
C MET A 171 13.25 -3.57 27.51
N VAL A 172 13.89 -4.61 28.04
CA VAL A 172 13.77 -5.98 27.51
C VAL A 172 12.33 -6.46 27.62
N GLU A 173 11.69 -6.29 28.77
CA GLU A 173 10.31 -6.69 28.99
C GLU A 173 9.32 -5.85 28.19
N ALA A 174 9.51 -4.53 28.18
CA ALA A 174 8.62 -3.60 27.49
C ALA A 174 8.62 -3.75 25.96
N PHE A 175 9.77 -4.12 25.38
CA PHE A 175 9.96 -4.23 23.93
C PHE A 175 10.12 -5.66 23.43
N GLY A 176 10.00 -6.67 24.33
CA GLY A 176 10.10 -8.09 23.97
C GLY A 176 11.44 -8.42 23.29
N LEU A 177 12.56 -7.89 23.82
CA LEU A 177 13.86 -8.10 23.19
C LEU A 177 14.30 -9.56 23.34
N PRO A 178 14.80 -10.20 22.28
CA PRO A 178 15.27 -11.57 22.34
C PRO A 178 16.53 -11.70 23.20
N GLU A 179 16.76 -12.89 23.74
CA GLU A 179 18.05 -13.24 24.36
C GLU A 179 19.18 -13.02 23.33
N ALA A 180 20.28 -12.42 23.76
CA ALA A 180 21.43 -12.18 22.92
C ALA A 180 22.66 -12.90 23.45
N PRO A 181 23.61 -13.30 22.57
CA PRO A 181 24.90 -13.82 23.01
C PRO A 181 25.63 -12.83 23.92
N GLU A 182 26.53 -13.33 24.77
CA GLU A 182 27.38 -12.48 25.60
C GLU A 182 28.12 -11.44 24.73
N ALA A 183 27.84 -10.15 24.95
CA ALA A 183 28.41 -9.05 24.20
C ALA A 183 29.82 -8.65 24.63
N GLY A 184 30.45 -9.43 25.52
CA GLY A 184 31.80 -9.15 26.05
C GLY A 184 31.88 -7.90 26.94
N ILE A 185 30.81 -7.61 27.67
CA ILE A 185 30.70 -6.43 28.56
C ILE A 185 31.45 -6.72 29.86
N GLY A 186 32.43 -5.87 30.17
CA GLY A 186 33.42 -6.19 31.24
C GLY A 186 32.94 -6.02 32.69
N ASP A 187 31.78 -5.38 32.95
CA ASP A 187 31.35 -4.95 34.27
C ASP A 187 29.96 -5.46 34.69
N ILE A 188 29.44 -6.51 34.05
CA ILE A 188 28.07 -7.00 34.30
C ILE A 188 27.99 -8.33 35.04
N ALA A 189 29.16 -8.98 35.32
CA ALA A 189 29.19 -10.31 35.89
C ALA A 189 28.54 -10.43 37.29
N ASP A 190 28.55 -9.37 38.08
CA ASP A 190 27.98 -9.31 39.42
C ASP A 190 26.60 -8.62 39.46
N THR A 191 25.96 -8.40 38.31
CA THR A 191 24.61 -7.79 38.24
C THR A 191 23.50 -8.82 38.47
N ALA A 192 22.33 -8.35 38.88
CA ALA A 192 21.18 -9.23 39.10
C ALA A 192 20.67 -9.88 37.79
N ASN A 193 20.77 -9.20 36.66
CA ASN A 193 20.28 -9.67 35.36
C ASN A 193 21.24 -9.28 34.22
N PRO A 194 22.37 -10.02 34.07
CA PRO A 194 23.33 -9.78 33.00
C PRO A 194 22.73 -10.05 31.59
N ASP A 195 21.75 -10.97 31.48
CA ASP A 195 21.14 -11.36 30.23
C ASP A 195 20.31 -10.22 29.65
N ALA A 196 19.58 -9.45 30.45
CA ALA A 196 18.85 -8.26 30.02
C ALA A 196 19.81 -7.19 29.50
N ILE A 197 20.99 -7.03 30.10
CA ILE A 197 21.99 -6.09 29.61
C ILE A 197 22.57 -6.57 28.27
N ASN A 198 22.89 -7.86 28.15
CA ASN A 198 23.34 -8.43 26.88
C ASN A 198 22.27 -8.28 25.78
N ALA A 199 20.99 -8.54 26.07
CA ALA A 199 19.89 -8.37 25.12
C ALA A 199 19.75 -6.89 24.68
N LEU A 200 19.82 -5.93 25.62
CA LEU A 200 19.70 -4.50 25.32
C LEU A 200 20.88 -3.99 24.47
N VAL A 201 22.11 -4.46 24.74
CA VAL A 201 23.30 -4.10 23.97
C VAL A 201 23.33 -4.85 22.64
N GLY A 202 23.02 -6.15 22.63
CA GLY A 202 22.92 -6.98 21.42
C GLY A 202 21.87 -6.46 20.44
N ALA A 203 20.74 -5.93 20.95
CA ALA A 203 19.73 -5.25 20.13
C ALA A 203 20.17 -3.86 19.61
N GLY A 204 21.39 -3.39 19.93
CA GLY A 204 21.88 -2.07 19.53
C GLY A 204 21.14 -0.87 20.14
N ILE A 205 20.31 -1.12 21.16
CA ILE A 205 19.56 -0.07 21.87
C ILE A 205 20.46 0.69 22.83
N SER A 206 21.32 -0.01 23.55
CA SER A 206 22.37 0.60 24.37
C SER A 206 23.75 0.37 23.75
N ILE A 207 24.60 1.41 23.78
CA ILE A 207 26.01 1.32 23.37
C ILE A 207 26.96 1.21 24.56
N GLY A 208 26.45 0.96 25.75
CA GLY A 208 27.26 1.00 26.98
C GLY A 208 27.53 2.41 27.51
N CYS A 209 28.37 2.51 28.53
CA CYS A 209 28.90 3.76 29.08
C CYS A 209 30.33 4.04 28.60
N TYR A 210 31.08 2.98 28.27
CA TYR A 210 32.41 3.01 27.64
C TYR A 210 32.46 1.95 26.54
N GLN A 211 33.25 2.21 25.50
CA GLN A 211 33.31 1.29 24.34
C GLN A 211 34.62 0.49 24.30
N GLU A 212 35.69 1.01 24.86
CA GLU A 212 37.00 0.33 24.91
C GLU A 212 37.65 0.44 26.31
N PRO A 213 37.49 -0.55 27.21
CA PRO A 213 36.69 -1.75 27.05
C PRO A 213 35.20 -1.47 27.11
N LEU A 214 34.40 -2.36 26.52
CA LEU A 214 32.93 -2.20 26.54
C LEU A 214 32.44 -2.39 27.99
N LEU A 215 31.86 -1.34 28.58
CA LEU A 215 31.27 -1.34 29.91
C LEU A 215 29.84 -0.84 29.85
N PHE A 216 28.97 -1.37 30.68
CA PHE A 216 27.56 -0.97 30.78
C PHE A 216 27.28 0.01 31.92
N CYS A 217 28.11 0.02 32.95
CA CYS A 217 27.96 0.80 34.18
C CYS A 217 26.62 0.53 34.90
N PRO A 218 26.29 -0.70 35.27
CA PRO A 218 24.94 -1.12 35.68
C PRO A 218 24.46 -0.41 36.96
N ASN A 219 25.33 0.02 37.84
CA ASN A 219 25.00 0.68 39.09
C ASN A 219 24.84 2.20 38.98
N ASP A 220 25.20 2.80 37.83
CA ASP A 220 25.01 4.21 37.58
C ASP A 220 23.52 4.51 37.29
N TYR A 221 23.11 5.72 37.67
CA TYR A 221 21.78 6.20 37.30
C TYR A 221 21.74 6.72 35.86
N VAL A 222 20.61 6.50 35.19
CA VAL A 222 20.41 6.94 33.80
C VAL A 222 20.10 8.43 33.76
N THR A 223 20.75 9.15 32.84
CA THR A 223 20.39 10.54 32.52
C THR A 223 19.22 10.57 31.54
N ARG A 224 18.52 11.71 31.50
CA ARG A 224 17.39 11.95 30.56
C ARG A 224 17.87 11.76 29.10
N ALA A 225 19.04 12.30 28.74
CA ALA A 225 19.62 12.12 27.40
C ALA A 225 19.94 10.66 27.05
N GLN A 226 20.45 9.89 28.01
CA GLN A 226 20.75 8.47 27.81
C GLN A 226 19.46 7.66 27.57
N MET A 227 18.42 7.93 28.38
CA MET A 227 17.13 7.27 28.20
C MET A 227 16.48 7.67 26.87
N ALA A 228 16.54 8.95 26.50
CA ALA A 228 16.04 9.40 25.20
C ALA A 228 16.73 8.66 24.05
N GLY A 229 18.04 8.50 24.12
CA GLY A 229 18.79 7.70 23.13
C GLY A 229 18.38 6.23 23.09
N MET A 230 18.19 5.59 24.23
CA MET A 230 17.75 4.19 24.30
C MET A 230 16.31 4.04 23.82
N LEU A 231 15.40 4.89 24.30
CA LEU A 231 13.99 4.83 23.92
C LEU A 231 13.76 5.10 22.43
N ALA A 232 14.41 6.13 21.89
CA ALA A 232 14.32 6.45 20.46
C ALA A 232 14.83 5.31 19.56
N ARG A 233 15.91 4.61 19.98
CA ARG A 233 16.38 3.40 19.28
C ARG A 233 15.42 2.22 19.46
N ALA A 234 14.85 2.02 20.63
CA ALA A 234 13.93 0.92 20.91
C ALA A 234 12.67 1.00 20.05
N ILE A 235 12.15 2.21 19.85
CA ILE A 235 10.98 2.47 18.99
C ILE A 235 11.36 2.87 17.56
N HIS A 236 12.61 2.68 17.18
CA HIS A 236 13.13 2.93 15.83
C HIS A 236 12.95 4.37 15.31
N LEU A 237 12.98 5.36 16.18
CA LEU A 237 13.02 6.76 15.78
C LEU A 237 14.43 7.22 15.35
N VAL A 238 15.44 6.49 15.79
CA VAL A 238 16.84 6.64 15.35
C VAL A 238 17.46 5.26 15.12
N PRO A 239 18.55 5.12 14.31
CA PRO A 239 19.18 3.83 14.05
C PRO A 239 19.65 3.14 15.32
N ARG A 240 19.52 1.81 15.35
CA ARG A 240 20.18 0.98 16.34
C ARG A 240 21.68 0.89 16.05
N ALA A 241 22.49 0.84 17.09
CA ALA A 241 23.94 0.70 16.94
C ALA A 241 24.28 -0.66 16.32
N GLY A 242 25.15 -0.67 15.30
CA GLY A 242 25.59 -1.89 14.62
C GLY A 242 24.59 -2.47 13.61
N GLY A 243 23.45 -1.81 13.37
CA GLY A 243 22.53 -2.18 12.30
C GLY A 243 23.12 -1.89 10.91
N PRO A 244 22.54 -2.50 9.84
CA PRO A 244 22.94 -2.19 8.47
C PRO A 244 22.78 -0.70 8.20
N SER A 245 23.60 -0.15 7.30
CA SER A 245 23.48 1.24 6.89
C SER A 245 22.09 1.49 6.34
N PRO A 246 21.36 2.52 6.79
CA PRO A 246 20.06 2.87 6.22
C PRO A 246 20.19 3.50 4.83
N TYR A 247 21.40 3.84 4.41
CA TYR A 247 21.67 4.48 3.12
C TYR A 247 22.33 3.49 2.18
N LEU A 248 21.72 3.27 1.02
CA LEU A 248 22.33 2.53 -0.08
C LEU A 248 23.19 3.46 -0.93
N ALA A 249 24.21 2.88 -1.58
CA ALA A 249 24.95 3.59 -2.63
C ALA A 249 23.99 3.90 -3.78
N ILE A 250 24.21 5.04 -4.45
CA ILE A 250 23.44 5.37 -5.66
C ILE A 250 23.77 4.33 -6.73
N ASP A 251 22.73 3.85 -7.43
CA ASP A 251 22.84 2.94 -8.56
C ASP A 251 23.84 3.52 -9.58
N PRO A 252 24.93 2.78 -9.91
CA PRO A 252 25.98 3.28 -10.81
C PRO A 252 25.48 3.59 -12.23
N ASP A 253 24.36 3.03 -12.66
CA ASP A 253 23.74 3.30 -13.96
C ASP A 253 22.93 4.60 -13.97
N LEU A 254 22.71 5.22 -12.80
CA LEU A 254 22.00 6.47 -12.68
C LEU A 254 22.94 7.67 -12.66
N HIS A 255 22.86 8.51 -13.67
CA HIS A 255 23.51 9.83 -13.69
C HIS A 255 22.57 10.85 -13.04
N THR A 256 22.96 11.41 -11.90
CA THR A 256 22.15 12.40 -11.19
C THR A 256 23.03 13.53 -10.63
N GLY A 257 22.47 14.72 -10.59
CA GLY A 257 23.16 15.93 -10.12
C GLY A 257 22.32 17.18 -10.31
N GLN A 258 22.98 18.32 -10.29
CA GLN A 258 22.37 19.61 -10.57
C GLN A 258 23.11 20.34 -11.67
N LEU A 259 22.39 21.01 -12.58
CA LEU A 259 22.96 21.94 -13.54
C LEU A 259 23.41 23.22 -12.84
N GLU A 260 24.23 24.06 -13.50
CA GLU A 260 24.72 25.33 -12.95
C GLU A 260 23.59 26.28 -12.53
N ASN A 261 22.41 26.20 -13.15
CA ASN A 261 21.24 26.99 -12.81
C ASN A 261 20.39 26.42 -11.64
N GLY A 262 20.80 25.27 -11.07
CA GLY A 262 20.16 24.62 -9.93
C GLY A 262 19.12 23.57 -10.28
N LEU A 263 18.82 23.33 -11.58
CA LEU A 263 17.91 22.26 -11.99
C LEU A 263 18.51 20.89 -11.62
N THR A 264 17.72 20.05 -10.97
CA THR A 264 18.12 18.67 -10.68
C THR A 264 17.88 17.79 -11.89
N TYR A 265 18.79 16.86 -12.18
CA TYR A 265 18.60 15.89 -13.26
C TYR A 265 18.78 14.46 -12.80
N TYR A 266 18.04 13.56 -13.45
CA TYR A 266 18.15 12.09 -13.34
C TYR A 266 18.15 11.51 -14.75
N VAL A 267 19.23 10.85 -15.14
CA VAL A 267 19.39 10.29 -16.49
C VAL A 267 19.85 8.84 -16.37
N ARG A 268 19.13 7.93 -17.01
CA ARG A 268 19.44 6.50 -17.02
C ARG A 268 19.29 5.91 -18.42
N SER A 269 20.28 5.15 -18.86
CA SER A 269 20.11 4.27 -20.00
C SER A 269 19.31 3.04 -19.59
N ASN A 270 18.28 2.68 -20.37
CA ASN A 270 17.45 1.50 -20.15
C ASN A 270 16.84 1.04 -21.48
N ASP A 271 17.11 -0.19 -21.89
CA ASP A 271 16.69 -0.77 -23.16
C ASP A 271 15.35 -1.49 -23.12
N ASN A 272 14.57 -1.31 -22.03
CA ASN A 272 13.28 -1.95 -21.87
C ASN A 272 12.14 -0.92 -21.59
N PRO A 273 11.08 -0.84 -22.43
CA PRO A 273 11.04 -1.43 -23.76
C PRO A 273 12.05 -0.75 -24.68
N GLY A 274 12.63 -1.50 -25.61
CA GLY A 274 13.57 -0.94 -26.59
C GLY A 274 12.98 0.17 -27.43
N GLN A 275 13.83 1.04 -27.95
CA GLN A 275 13.46 2.17 -28.82
C GLN A 275 12.45 3.17 -28.20
N SER A 276 12.50 3.36 -26.88
CA SER A 276 11.60 4.27 -26.17
C SER A 276 12.36 5.10 -25.15
N VAL A 277 11.97 6.37 -24.95
CA VAL A 277 12.44 7.26 -23.89
C VAL A 277 11.24 7.84 -23.14
N SER A 278 11.26 7.74 -21.82
CA SER A 278 10.29 8.38 -20.92
C SER A 278 10.93 9.59 -20.25
N ILE A 279 10.31 10.75 -20.40
CA ILE A 279 10.80 12.02 -19.88
C ILE A 279 9.79 12.58 -18.88
N ARG A 280 10.24 13.14 -17.77
CA ARG A 280 9.39 13.84 -16.80
C ARG A 280 10.00 15.15 -16.38
N LEU A 281 9.22 16.22 -16.47
CA LEU A 281 9.48 17.48 -15.80
C LEU A 281 8.68 17.51 -14.50
N VAL A 282 9.36 17.62 -13.36
CA VAL A 282 8.76 17.58 -12.04
C VAL A 282 8.96 18.93 -11.34
N VAL A 283 7.87 19.55 -10.93
CA VAL A 283 7.88 20.85 -10.23
C VAL A 283 7.38 20.65 -8.80
N ARG A 284 8.11 21.15 -7.80
CA ARG A 284 7.68 21.14 -6.39
C ARG A 284 6.69 22.26 -6.10
N ALA A 285 5.59 22.24 -6.81
CA ALA A 285 4.48 23.16 -6.62
C ALA A 285 3.17 22.46 -6.95
N GLY A 286 2.19 22.60 -6.11
CA GLY A 286 0.85 22.08 -6.25
C GLY A 286 -0.14 22.99 -5.56
N SER A 287 -1.35 22.50 -5.26
CA SER A 287 -2.42 23.37 -4.73
C SER A 287 -2.10 24.01 -3.37
N VAL A 288 -1.30 23.37 -2.49
CA VAL A 288 -0.91 23.98 -1.20
C VAL A 288 0.01 25.20 -1.32
N ASN A 289 0.53 25.45 -2.52
CA ASN A 289 1.38 26.60 -2.81
C ASN A 289 0.59 27.81 -3.33
N GLU A 290 -0.71 27.65 -3.46
CA GLU A 290 -1.60 28.68 -3.97
C GLU A 290 -1.90 29.75 -2.91
N PRO A 291 -1.96 31.02 -3.27
CA PRO A 291 -2.36 32.07 -2.32
C PRO A 291 -3.86 32.00 -2.01
N GLU A 292 -4.24 32.10 -0.73
CA GLU A 292 -5.66 32.26 -0.39
C GLU A 292 -6.20 33.61 -0.93
N PRO A 293 -7.42 33.67 -1.47
CA PRO A 293 -8.49 32.66 -1.55
C PRO A 293 -8.56 31.92 -2.91
N HIS A 294 -7.53 31.97 -3.73
CA HIS A 294 -7.54 31.50 -5.11
C HIS A 294 -7.05 30.05 -5.19
N GLN A 295 -7.98 29.11 -5.23
CA GLN A 295 -7.71 27.68 -5.37
C GLN A 295 -7.87 27.25 -6.83
N GLY A 296 -7.02 26.28 -7.28
CA GLY A 296 -7.02 25.74 -8.63
C GLY A 296 -6.06 26.44 -9.58
N ILE A 297 -5.16 27.32 -9.10
CA ILE A 297 -4.16 28.01 -9.93
C ILE A 297 -3.18 27.01 -10.54
N ALA A 298 -2.65 26.07 -9.74
CA ALA A 298 -1.65 25.11 -10.22
C ALA A 298 -2.22 24.22 -11.32
N HIS A 299 -3.44 23.74 -11.16
CA HIS A 299 -4.14 22.91 -12.15
C HIS A 299 -4.53 23.73 -13.38
N PHE A 300 -5.04 24.93 -13.20
CA PHE A 300 -5.37 25.81 -14.33
C PHE A 300 -4.11 26.16 -15.14
N LEU A 301 -3.00 26.42 -14.48
CA LEU A 301 -1.72 26.67 -15.13
C LEU A 301 -1.24 25.46 -15.94
N GLU A 302 -1.43 24.24 -15.42
CA GLU A 302 -1.14 23.01 -16.14
C GLU A 302 -1.83 23.03 -17.52
N HIS A 303 -3.15 23.31 -17.57
CA HIS A 303 -3.89 23.43 -18.83
C HIS A 303 -3.32 24.51 -19.77
N VAL A 304 -3.02 25.69 -19.23
CA VAL A 304 -2.54 26.82 -20.02
C VAL A 304 -1.18 26.52 -20.67
N LEU A 305 -0.32 25.72 -20.05
CA LEU A 305 0.99 25.38 -20.61
C LEU A 305 0.89 24.48 -21.86
N PHE A 306 -0.21 23.78 -22.08
CA PHE A 306 -0.47 23.06 -23.32
C PHE A 306 -0.97 23.98 -24.45
N GLU A 307 -1.40 25.20 -24.15
CA GLU A 307 -2.00 26.12 -25.11
C GLU A 307 -1.03 27.19 -25.69
N GLY A 308 0.18 27.34 -25.07
CA GLY A 308 1.19 28.20 -25.68
C GLY A 308 2.44 28.45 -24.86
N THR A 309 3.58 28.32 -25.55
CA THR A 309 4.89 28.73 -25.11
C THR A 309 5.52 29.65 -26.17
N GLU A 310 6.74 30.14 -25.92
CA GLU A 310 7.40 31.06 -26.87
C GLU A 310 7.60 30.44 -28.26
N ASP A 311 8.13 29.20 -28.31
CA ASP A 311 8.41 28.50 -29.57
C ASP A 311 7.18 27.71 -30.10
N TYR A 312 6.22 27.42 -29.22
CA TYR A 312 4.95 26.75 -29.57
C TYR A 312 3.76 27.64 -29.17
N PRO A 313 3.52 28.78 -29.89
CA PRO A 313 2.58 29.82 -29.45
C PRO A 313 1.11 29.42 -29.52
N THR A 314 0.79 28.20 -29.90
CA THR A 314 -0.58 27.66 -29.90
C THR A 314 -0.58 26.16 -29.56
N GLY A 315 -1.60 25.70 -28.85
CA GLY A 315 -1.83 24.28 -28.59
C GLY A 315 -1.90 23.40 -29.83
N LEU A 316 -2.34 23.98 -30.98
CA LEU A 316 -2.33 23.27 -32.26
C LEU A 316 -0.91 22.97 -32.74
N LEU A 317 0.00 23.97 -32.69
CA LEU A 317 1.40 23.77 -33.09
C LEU A 317 2.11 22.76 -32.16
N LEU A 318 1.87 22.85 -30.87
CA LEU A 318 2.38 21.87 -29.91
C LEU A 318 1.86 20.46 -30.25
N SER A 319 0.55 20.30 -30.46
CA SER A 319 -0.08 19.03 -30.83
C SER A 319 0.47 18.46 -32.15
N ASP A 320 0.70 19.31 -33.17
CA ASP A 320 1.30 18.88 -34.43
C ASP A 320 2.76 18.42 -34.21
N THR A 321 3.52 19.16 -33.40
CA THR A 321 4.90 18.77 -33.04
C THR A 321 4.94 17.42 -32.35
N ILE A 322 4.08 17.19 -31.35
CA ILE A 322 3.99 15.91 -30.62
C ILE A 322 3.64 14.76 -31.56
N ARG A 323 2.72 15.01 -32.49
CA ARG A 323 2.37 13.99 -33.52
C ARG A 323 3.52 13.72 -34.48
N ASP A 324 4.32 14.71 -34.83
CA ASP A 324 5.52 14.55 -35.69
C ASP A 324 6.61 13.72 -34.94
N LEU A 325 6.64 13.77 -33.62
CA LEU A 325 7.46 12.87 -32.78
C LEU A 325 6.94 11.42 -32.73
N GLY A 326 5.75 11.17 -33.27
CA GLY A 326 5.09 9.87 -33.20
C GLY A 326 4.32 9.61 -31.91
N ALA A 327 4.05 10.65 -31.13
CA ALA A 327 3.34 10.61 -29.86
C ALA A 327 1.95 11.28 -29.96
N GLU A 328 1.09 10.98 -28.99
CA GLU A 328 -0.27 11.57 -28.91
C GLU A 328 -0.44 12.31 -27.58
N LEU A 329 -1.20 13.42 -27.64
CA LEU A 329 -1.65 14.12 -26.44
C LEU A 329 -2.62 13.24 -25.66
N GLY A 330 -2.39 13.12 -24.36
CA GLY A 330 -3.12 12.25 -23.43
C GLY A 330 -2.38 10.96 -23.17
N PRO A 331 -2.24 10.03 -24.12
CA PRO A 331 -1.51 8.79 -23.88
C PRO A 331 -0.01 8.96 -23.64
N ASP A 332 0.66 9.83 -24.42
CA ASP A 332 2.12 9.94 -24.43
C ASP A 332 2.63 11.25 -23.85
N LEU A 333 1.98 12.38 -24.12
CA LEU A 333 2.22 13.67 -23.43
C LEU A 333 1.05 13.97 -22.53
N ASN A 334 1.29 14.00 -21.25
CA ASN A 334 0.29 14.25 -20.23
C ASN A 334 0.87 15.02 -19.02
N ALA A 335 -0.01 15.53 -18.15
CA ALA A 335 0.41 16.16 -16.90
C ALA A 335 -0.62 15.89 -15.80
N TRP A 336 -0.23 16.16 -14.57
CA TRP A 336 -1.15 16.15 -13.42
C TRP A 336 -0.64 17.07 -12.32
N VAL A 337 -1.59 17.57 -11.55
CA VAL A 337 -1.35 18.33 -10.32
C VAL A 337 -1.93 17.58 -9.12
N ASN A 338 -1.20 17.61 -8.01
CA ASN A 338 -1.72 17.25 -6.71
C ASN A 338 -1.44 18.34 -5.69
N TYR A 339 -1.60 18.06 -4.40
CA TYR A 339 -1.37 19.04 -3.34
C TYR A 339 0.03 19.66 -3.37
N ASN A 340 1.07 18.89 -3.71
CA ASN A 340 2.48 19.25 -3.48
C ASN A 340 3.32 19.32 -4.75
N GLN A 341 2.78 18.94 -5.91
CA GLN A 341 3.56 18.80 -7.14
C GLN A 341 2.73 19.00 -8.39
N THR A 342 3.43 19.42 -9.44
CA THR A 342 2.98 19.34 -10.84
C THR A 342 3.98 18.52 -11.63
N VAL A 343 3.51 17.57 -12.46
CA VAL A 343 4.39 16.70 -13.23
C VAL A 343 3.91 16.66 -14.68
N TYR A 344 4.82 16.89 -15.62
CA TYR A 344 4.59 16.73 -17.06
C TYR A 344 5.35 15.48 -17.51
N THR A 345 4.70 14.61 -18.29
CA THR A 345 5.29 13.37 -18.78
C THR A 345 5.23 13.33 -20.30
N LEU A 346 6.31 12.87 -20.92
CA LEU A 346 6.35 12.64 -22.35
C LEU A 346 7.11 11.35 -22.63
N THR A 347 6.46 10.43 -23.32
CA THR A 347 7.06 9.17 -23.78
C THR A 347 7.09 9.17 -25.28
N ILE A 348 8.28 8.93 -25.84
CA ILE A 348 8.48 8.96 -27.29
C ILE A 348 9.33 7.79 -27.76
N ALA A 349 9.30 7.52 -29.07
CA ALA A 349 10.23 6.60 -29.70
C ALA A 349 11.66 7.17 -29.72
N ALA A 350 12.64 6.32 -29.39
CA ALA A 350 14.07 6.64 -29.40
C ALA A 350 14.76 6.29 -30.73
N ASP A 351 13.99 6.18 -31.81
CA ASP A 351 14.48 5.81 -33.14
C ASP A 351 15.40 6.87 -33.79
N GLN A 352 15.30 8.12 -33.32
CA GLN A 352 16.08 9.27 -33.79
C GLN A 352 16.41 10.20 -32.62
N PRO A 353 17.71 10.52 -32.36
CA PRO A 353 18.12 11.42 -31.28
C PRO A 353 17.48 12.81 -31.36
N GLU A 354 17.19 13.28 -32.56
CA GLU A 354 16.57 14.59 -32.80
C GLU A 354 15.14 14.65 -32.22
N LYS A 355 14.42 13.54 -32.18
CA LYS A 355 13.09 13.47 -31.56
C LYS A 355 13.18 13.66 -30.05
N VAL A 356 14.16 13.01 -29.40
CA VAL A 356 14.39 13.14 -27.96
C VAL A 356 14.81 14.58 -27.62
N SER A 357 15.70 15.17 -28.44
CA SER A 357 16.08 16.58 -28.31
C SER A 357 14.88 17.51 -28.46
N THR A 358 13.98 17.25 -29.42
CA THR A 358 12.75 18.07 -29.61
C THR A 358 11.80 17.90 -28.42
N ALA A 359 11.62 16.69 -27.89
CA ALA A 359 10.79 16.42 -26.73
C ALA A 359 11.30 17.15 -25.47
N LEU A 360 12.62 17.13 -25.24
CA LEU A 360 13.25 17.91 -24.17
C LEU A 360 13.09 19.42 -24.38
N HIS A 361 13.15 19.87 -25.63
CA HIS A 361 12.88 21.29 -25.95
C HIS A 361 11.43 21.67 -25.63
N VAL A 362 10.44 20.83 -25.98
CA VAL A 362 9.04 21.08 -25.61
C VAL A 362 8.90 21.25 -24.09
N LEU A 363 9.44 20.34 -23.31
CA LEU A 363 9.35 20.41 -21.84
C LEU A 363 10.15 21.58 -21.26
N SER A 364 11.27 21.97 -21.88
CA SER A 364 12.02 23.15 -21.46
C SER A 364 11.24 24.44 -21.70
N GLN A 365 10.47 24.50 -22.80
CA GLN A 365 9.57 25.63 -23.10
C GLN A 365 8.42 25.71 -22.08
N MET A 366 7.86 24.59 -21.66
CA MET A 366 6.87 24.54 -20.56
C MET A 366 7.49 24.97 -19.22
N ALA A 367 8.74 24.65 -18.99
CA ALA A 367 9.46 24.97 -17.74
C ALA A 367 9.72 26.47 -17.55
N HIS A 368 9.90 27.27 -18.62
CA HIS A 368 10.37 28.65 -18.45
C HIS A 368 9.84 29.67 -19.47
N ALA A 369 9.13 29.24 -20.51
CA ALA A 369 8.76 30.12 -21.64
C ALA A 369 7.24 30.15 -21.90
N ALA A 370 6.42 29.96 -20.86
CA ALA A 370 4.97 29.96 -20.97
C ALA A 370 4.40 31.31 -21.46
N GLN A 371 3.49 31.25 -22.42
CA GLN A 371 2.74 32.41 -22.90
C GLN A 371 1.33 32.44 -22.30
N ILE A 372 1.22 32.95 -21.07
CA ILE A 372 -0.06 32.98 -20.32
C ILE A 372 -0.91 34.15 -20.84
N HIS A 373 -1.53 33.95 -22.02
CA HIS A 373 -2.34 34.99 -22.63
C HIS A 373 -3.77 35.09 -22.05
N PRO A 374 -4.32 36.28 -21.79
CA PRO A 374 -5.66 36.43 -21.25
C PRO A 374 -6.76 35.73 -22.06
N ARG A 375 -6.56 35.59 -23.37
CA ARG A 375 -7.53 34.90 -24.27
C ARG A 375 -7.51 33.39 -24.06
N VAL A 376 -6.35 32.81 -23.81
CA VAL A 376 -6.19 31.39 -23.47
C VAL A 376 -6.85 31.11 -22.14
N VAL A 377 -6.58 31.93 -21.11
CA VAL A 377 -7.21 31.83 -19.79
C VAL A 377 -8.73 31.86 -19.87
N VAL A 378 -9.31 32.77 -20.67
CA VAL A 378 -10.77 32.83 -20.88
C VAL A 378 -11.29 31.58 -21.59
N HIS A 379 -10.53 31.01 -22.52
CA HIS A 379 -10.91 29.79 -23.23
C HIS A 379 -10.86 28.56 -22.30
N GLU A 380 -9.74 28.35 -21.62
CA GLU A 380 -9.51 27.17 -20.76
C GLU A 380 -10.40 27.17 -19.51
N ARG A 381 -10.85 28.33 -19.02
CA ARG A 381 -11.79 28.42 -17.92
C ARG A 381 -13.03 27.53 -18.08
N GLY A 382 -13.60 27.50 -19.28
CA GLY A 382 -14.73 26.61 -19.57
C GLY A 382 -14.36 25.13 -19.52
N VAL A 383 -13.16 24.79 -19.98
CA VAL A 383 -12.64 23.40 -19.96
C VAL A 383 -12.45 22.94 -18.54
N VAL A 384 -11.75 23.72 -17.71
CA VAL A 384 -11.47 23.40 -16.29
C VAL A 384 -12.76 23.32 -15.46
N ILE A 385 -13.73 24.23 -15.70
CA ILE A 385 -15.04 24.16 -15.03
C ILE A 385 -15.83 22.90 -15.44
N ASP A 386 -15.78 22.51 -16.70
CA ASP A 386 -16.46 21.30 -17.14
C ASP A 386 -15.80 20.05 -16.56
N GLU A 387 -14.47 20.03 -16.39
CA GLU A 387 -13.75 18.98 -15.70
C GLU A 387 -14.11 18.94 -14.21
N LEU A 388 -14.12 20.09 -13.52
CA LEU A 388 -14.56 20.20 -12.13
C LEU A 388 -15.97 19.60 -11.95
N ARG A 389 -16.90 19.92 -12.87
CA ARG A 389 -18.25 19.38 -12.83
C ARG A 389 -18.29 17.88 -13.03
N LEU A 390 -17.45 17.33 -13.92
CA LEU A 390 -17.31 15.89 -14.09
C LEU A 390 -16.69 15.23 -12.86
N ALA A 391 -15.67 15.87 -12.26
CA ALA A 391 -14.99 15.36 -11.08
C ALA A 391 -15.85 15.41 -9.82
N THR A 392 -16.83 16.33 -9.71
CA THR A 392 -17.60 16.53 -8.47
C THR A 392 -19.07 16.14 -8.55
N ARG A 393 -19.67 16.16 -9.76
CA ARG A 393 -21.12 15.91 -9.94
C ARG A 393 -21.47 14.47 -10.31
N THR A 394 -20.49 13.66 -10.73
CA THR A 394 -20.70 12.21 -10.85
C THR A 394 -20.74 11.59 -9.46
N TRP A 395 -21.46 10.48 -9.30
CA TRP A 395 -21.56 9.81 -7.99
C TRP A 395 -20.17 9.42 -7.43
N THR A 396 -19.28 8.92 -8.27
CA THR A 396 -17.89 8.59 -7.87
C THR A 396 -17.11 9.83 -7.50
N GLY A 397 -17.26 10.92 -8.26
CA GLY A 397 -16.60 12.19 -7.99
C GLY A 397 -17.09 12.82 -6.69
N HIS A 398 -18.40 12.83 -6.45
CA HIS A 398 -18.97 13.34 -5.20
C HIS A 398 -18.43 12.58 -3.99
N ILE A 399 -18.46 11.23 -4.03
CA ILE A 399 -17.92 10.41 -2.93
C ILE A 399 -16.43 10.67 -2.74
N SER A 400 -15.65 10.75 -3.84
CA SER A 400 -14.22 11.07 -3.75
C SER A 400 -13.96 12.43 -3.10
N SER A 401 -14.71 13.45 -3.49
CA SER A 401 -14.57 14.80 -2.94
C SER A 401 -14.93 14.84 -1.44
N GLU A 402 -15.95 14.09 -1.01
CA GLU A 402 -16.27 13.97 0.42
C GLU A 402 -15.17 13.23 1.21
N PHE A 403 -14.57 12.18 0.65
CA PHE A 403 -13.41 11.52 1.26
C PHE A 403 -12.21 12.47 1.35
N ASP A 404 -11.91 13.22 0.27
CA ASP A 404 -10.85 14.23 0.26
C ASP A 404 -11.07 15.26 1.39
N ARG A 405 -12.30 15.77 1.53
CA ARG A 405 -12.68 16.70 2.60
C ARG A 405 -12.49 16.10 4.00
N ILE A 406 -12.93 14.83 4.20
CA ILE A 406 -12.83 14.16 5.50
C ILE A 406 -11.37 13.91 5.87
N TYR A 407 -10.54 13.45 4.93
CA TYR A 407 -9.14 13.15 5.21
C TYR A 407 -8.27 14.40 5.39
N THR A 408 -8.65 15.52 4.77
CA THR A 408 -7.88 16.76 4.86
C THR A 408 -8.35 17.67 6.01
N GLU A 409 -9.53 17.42 6.61
CA GLU A 409 -10.08 18.23 7.71
C GLU A 409 -9.08 18.37 8.86
N GLY A 410 -8.81 19.60 9.29
CA GLY A 410 -7.86 19.92 10.34
C GLY A 410 -6.38 19.71 9.97
N THR A 411 -6.07 19.44 8.70
CA THR A 411 -4.70 19.33 8.19
C THR A 411 -4.32 20.57 7.38
N PRO A 412 -3.02 20.77 7.05
CA PRO A 412 -2.61 21.84 6.15
C PRO A 412 -3.15 21.74 4.72
N TYR A 413 -3.81 20.64 4.38
CA TYR A 413 -4.42 20.40 3.07
C TYR A 413 -5.89 20.78 2.99
N GLU A 414 -6.50 21.11 4.14
CA GLU A 414 -7.92 21.50 4.19
C GLU A 414 -8.17 22.71 3.30
N GLY A 415 -9.09 22.53 2.35
CA GLY A 415 -9.48 23.59 1.41
C GLY A 415 -8.57 23.78 0.21
N TYR A 416 -7.51 22.98 0.03
CA TYR A 416 -6.58 23.04 -1.11
C TYR A 416 -6.81 21.94 -2.15
N ASP A 417 -8.07 21.59 -2.45
CA ASP A 417 -8.34 20.63 -3.52
C ASP A 417 -7.66 21.08 -4.83
N PRO A 418 -6.82 20.23 -5.45
CA PRO A 418 -6.07 20.60 -6.65
C PRO A 418 -6.90 21.13 -7.81
N ILE A 419 -8.13 20.66 -8.00
CA ILE A 419 -9.01 21.16 -9.05
C ILE A 419 -9.61 22.54 -8.74
N GLY A 420 -9.59 22.95 -7.46
CA GLY A 420 -10.12 24.23 -7.01
C GLY A 420 -11.66 24.28 -6.92
N THR A 421 -12.18 25.48 -6.84
CA THR A 421 -13.63 25.75 -6.77
C THR A 421 -14.12 26.51 -8.02
N GLU A 422 -15.40 26.30 -8.39
CA GLU A 422 -15.99 26.99 -9.57
C GLU A 422 -15.83 28.53 -9.46
N SER A 423 -16.05 29.08 -8.26
CA SER A 423 -15.92 30.53 -8.03
C SER A 423 -14.48 31.06 -8.13
N ALA A 424 -13.51 30.28 -7.68
CA ALA A 424 -12.09 30.62 -7.80
C ALA A 424 -11.66 30.57 -9.27
N ILE A 425 -11.98 29.47 -9.97
CA ILE A 425 -11.67 29.29 -11.40
C ILE A 425 -12.30 30.42 -12.25
N GLU A 426 -13.55 30.82 -11.97
CA GLU A 426 -14.21 31.93 -12.66
C GLU A 426 -13.49 33.28 -12.49
N SER A 427 -12.88 33.50 -11.36
CA SER A 427 -12.20 34.75 -11.03
C SER A 427 -10.73 34.81 -11.44
N LEU A 428 -10.05 33.66 -11.68
CA LEU A 428 -8.64 33.60 -12.02
C LEU A 428 -8.27 34.48 -13.23
N THR A 429 -7.16 35.18 -13.09
CA THR A 429 -6.61 36.08 -14.11
C THR A 429 -5.30 35.56 -14.70
N SER A 430 -4.90 36.04 -15.86
CA SER A 430 -3.62 35.71 -16.45
C SER A 430 -2.44 36.30 -15.68
N GLU A 431 -2.64 37.32 -14.84
CA GLU A 431 -1.62 37.88 -13.96
C GLU A 431 -1.34 36.94 -12.78
N GLU A 432 -2.35 36.44 -12.10
CA GLU A 432 -2.22 35.49 -10.99
C GLU A 432 -1.58 34.16 -11.45
N LEU A 433 -1.96 33.64 -12.61
CA LEU A 433 -1.30 32.47 -13.19
C LEU A 433 0.17 32.73 -13.51
N ARG A 434 0.52 33.92 -14.00
CA ARG A 434 1.89 34.30 -14.30
C ARG A 434 2.71 34.47 -13.02
N ASP A 435 2.16 35.11 -12.00
CA ASP A 435 2.80 35.27 -10.69
C ASP A 435 3.13 33.90 -10.06
N PHE A 436 2.19 32.94 -10.15
CA PHE A 436 2.42 31.59 -9.69
C PHE A 436 3.50 30.89 -10.52
N TYR A 437 3.45 30.99 -11.84
CA TYR A 437 4.44 30.41 -12.74
C TYR A 437 5.84 30.96 -12.47
N GLU A 438 6.01 32.28 -12.45
CA GLU A 438 7.30 32.95 -12.21
C GLU A 438 7.86 32.66 -10.81
N THR A 439 6.98 32.41 -9.83
CA THR A 439 7.38 32.06 -8.46
C THR A 439 7.89 30.63 -8.35
N TRP A 440 7.16 29.65 -8.93
CA TRP A 440 7.38 28.24 -8.64
C TRP A 440 8.13 27.47 -9.74
N TYR A 441 8.08 27.93 -11.00
CA TYR A 441 8.76 27.28 -12.13
C TYR A 441 10.17 27.85 -12.31
N VAL A 442 10.97 27.68 -11.28
CA VAL A 442 12.41 28.08 -11.27
C VAL A 442 13.29 26.82 -11.23
N PRO A 443 14.45 26.80 -11.91
CA PRO A 443 15.31 25.62 -12.01
C PRO A 443 15.58 24.91 -10.69
N SER A 444 15.89 25.66 -9.63
CA SER A 444 16.17 25.09 -8.30
C SER A 444 14.96 24.41 -7.63
N ASN A 445 13.76 24.61 -8.16
CA ASN A 445 12.50 23.98 -7.70
C ASN A 445 12.01 22.86 -8.63
N MET A 446 12.78 22.54 -9.68
CA MET A 446 12.39 21.57 -10.71
C MET A 446 13.42 20.45 -10.87
N ALA A 447 12.96 19.33 -11.39
CA ALA A 447 13.81 18.25 -11.87
C ALA A 447 13.39 17.79 -13.25
N ILE A 448 14.37 17.39 -14.06
CA ILE A 448 14.17 16.66 -15.30
C ILE A 448 14.65 15.23 -15.13
N VAL A 449 13.79 14.28 -15.50
CA VAL A 449 14.06 12.85 -15.46
C VAL A 449 14.03 12.33 -16.89
N VAL A 450 15.05 11.61 -17.31
CA VAL A 450 15.13 11.00 -18.66
C VAL A 450 15.59 9.56 -18.53
N VAL A 451 14.76 8.62 -18.95
CA VAL A 451 15.05 7.18 -18.89
C VAL A 451 14.72 6.55 -20.22
N GLY A 452 15.66 5.87 -20.84
CA GLY A 452 15.36 5.21 -22.12
C GLY A 452 16.52 4.58 -22.85
N ASP A 453 16.21 4.03 -24.03
CA ASP A 453 17.13 3.28 -24.90
C ASP A 453 18.03 4.23 -25.71
N MET A 454 18.87 4.95 -24.97
CA MET A 454 19.94 5.81 -25.49
C MET A 454 21.10 5.88 -24.50
N PRO A 455 22.33 6.20 -24.95
CA PRO A 455 23.45 6.42 -24.04
C PRO A 455 23.15 7.55 -23.05
N ALA A 456 23.38 7.33 -21.76
CA ALA A 456 23.10 8.30 -20.71
C ALA A 456 23.83 9.64 -20.92
N ASP A 457 25.12 9.61 -21.35
CA ASP A 457 25.88 10.83 -21.62
C ASP A 457 25.28 11.65 -22.76
N GLU A 458 24.70 11.01 -23.77
CA GLU A 458 24.06 11.68 -24.89
C GLU A 458 22.75 12.38 -24.43
N MET A 459 21.92 11.65 -23.65
CA MET A 459 20.72 12.20 -23.03
C MET A 459 21.04 13.36 -22.09
N LEU A 460 22.09 13.21 -21.27
CA LEU A 460 22.55 14.31 -20.37
C LEU A 460 22.98 15.54 -21.16
N GLY A 461 23.75 15.35 -22.26
CA GLY A 461 24.12 16.46 -23.13
C GLY A 461 22.92 17.21 -23.72
N MET A 462 21.83 16.49 -24.07
CA MET A 462 20.58 17.14 -24.52
C MET A 462 19.88 17.87 -23.37
N VAL A 463 19.87 17.32 -22.15
CA VAL A 463 19.34 18.00 -20.96
C VAL A 463 20.11 19.31 -20.71
N GLU A 464 21.45 19.26 -20.73
CA GLU A 464 22.29 20.46 -20.58
C GLU A 464 22.02 21.49 -21.67
N GLN A 465 21.84 21.05 -22.92
CA GLN A 465 21.53 21.92 -24.05
C GLN A 465 20.21 22.69 -23.89
N HIS A 466 19.14 22.02 -23.46
CA HIS A 466 17.80 22.59 -23.43
C HIS A 466 17.45 23.25 -22.09
N PHE A 467 17.94 22.72 -20.99
CA PHE A 467 17.62 23.23 -19.65
C PHE A 467 18.73 24.09 -19.03
N GLY A 468 19.98 23.94 -19.46
CA GLY A 468 21.11 24.73 -18.97
C GLY A 468 20.96 26.23 -19.23
N PRO A 469 20.44 26.69 -20.39
CA PRO A 469 20.23 28.11 -20.66
C PRO A 469 19.14 28.78 -19.85
N ILE A 470 18.27 28.04 -19.17
CA ILE A 470 17.19 28.60 -18.34
C ILE A 470 17.81 29.43 -17.23
N PRO A 471 17.39 30.70 -17.03
CA PRO A 471 17.94 31.57 -15.98
C PRO A 471 17.79 30.92 -14.60
N ALA A 472 18.86 30.97 -13.78
CA ALA A 472 18.78 30.53 -12.41
C ALA A 472 17.75 31.37 -11.63
N GLY A 473 16.99 30.71 -10.75
CA GLY A 473 16.02 31.34 -9.85
C GLY A 473 16.21 30.81 -8.42
N GLU A 474 15.88 31.65 -7.46
CA GLU A 474 15.96 31.27 -6.04
C GLU A 474 14.77 30.34 -5.70
N ARG A 475 15.05 29.21 -5.05
CA ARG A 475 14.01 28.27 -4.65
C ARG A 475 13.05 28.94 -3.66
N PRO A 476 11.74 28.95 -3.93
CA PRO A 476 10.78 29.49 -2.98
C PRO A 476 10.86 28.79 -1.62
N GLN A 477 10.85 29.55 -0.56
CA GLN A 477 10.78 29.03 0.81
C GLN A 477 9.34 28.62 1.08
N PHE A 478 9.10 27.33 1.17
CA PHE A 478 7.81 26.76 1.52
C PHE A 478 8.01 25.56 2.43
N SER A 479 7.31 25.54 3.55
CA SER A 479 7.30 24.42 4.49
C SER A 479 5.85 24.16 4.86
N LEU A 480 5.39 22.96 4.58
CA LEU A 480 4.10 22.51 5.10
C LEU A 480 4.17 22.44 6.63
N PRO A 481 3.17 22.96 7.33
CA PRO A 481 3.02 22.73 8.75
C PRO A 481 2.92 21.22 9.05
N ASP A 482 3.21 20.86 10.30
CA ASP A 482 3.13 19.49 10.74
C ASP A 482 1.69 18.97 10.70
N ILE A 483 1.55 17.76 10.18
CA ILE A 483 0.27 17.05 10.23
C ILE A 483 0.20 16.30 11.55
N THR A 484 -0.67 16.76 12.42
CA THR A 484 -0.98 16.08 13.69
C THR A 484 -2.05 15.04 13.43
N PRO A 485 -1.83 13.75 13.75
CA PRO A 485 -2.85 12.74 13.60
C PRO A 485 -4.13 13.07 14.39
N HIS A 486 -5.27 12.70 13.84
CA HIS A 486 -6.53 12.75 14.58
C HIS A 486 -6.51 11.68 15.68
N TYR A 487 -6.32 12.09 16.94
CA TYR A 487 -6.30 11.17 18.09
C TYR A 487 -7.69 10.69 18.50
N ARG A 488 -8.75 11.33 18.03
CA ARG A 488 -10.13 10.97 18.34
C ARG A 488 -10.78 10.29 17.16
N PRO A 489 -11.59 9.24 17.40
CA PRO A 489 -12.40 8.67 16.33
C PRO A 489 -13.28 9.75 15.70
N SER A 490 -13.39 9.73 14.38
CA SER A 490 -14.35 10.55 13.63
C SER A 490 -15.31 9.63 12.86
N TYR A 491 -16.56 10.04 12.75
CA TYR A 491 -17.63 9.25 12.16
C TYR A 491 -18.36 10.07 11.11
N HIS A 492 -18.49 9.55 9.92
CA HIS A 492 -19.08 10.28 8.80
C HIS A 492 -20.07 9.39 8.04
N VAL A 493 -21.06 10.04 7.42
CA VAL A 493 -22.01 9.39 6.51
C VAL A 493 -22.00 10.15 5.20
N VAL A 494 -21.70 9.48 4.12
CA VAL A 494 -21.61 10.02 2.75
C VAL A 494 -22.66 9.32 1.90
N THR A 495 -23.49 10.09 1.20
CA THR A 495 -24.56 9.48 0.38
C THR A 495 -24.63 10.09 -1.00
N HIS A 496 -24.94 9.24 -1.98
CA HIS A 496 -25.28 9.66 -3.33
C HIS A 496 -26.32 8.70 -3.92
N GLU A 497 -27.39 9.21 -4.52
CA GLU A 497 -28.53 8.40 -5.00
C GLU A 497 -28.15 7.31 -6.04
N GLU A 498 -27.03 7.50 -6.75
CA GLU A 498 -26.51 6.53 -7.72
C GLU A 498 -25.51 5.54 -7.10
N GLN A 499 -25.21 5.65 -5.79
CA GLN A 499 -24.36 4.69 -5.10
C GLN A 499 -25.15 3.37 -4.93
N GLY A 500 -24.67 2.35 -5.62
CA GLY A 500 -25.45 1.12 -5.78
C GLY A 500 -25.34 0.12 -4.64
N TYR A 501 -24.51 0.37 -3.62
CA TYR A 501 -24.32 -0.50 -2.46
C TYR A 501 -23.81 0.28 -1.27
N ASP A 502 -24.14 -0.21 -0.09
CA ASP A 502 -23.73 0.37 1.17
C ASP A 502 -22.42 -0.28 1.64
N TYR A 503 -21.46 0.54 2.13
CA TYR A 503 -20.20 0.04 2.68
C TYR A 503 -19.66 0.96 3.78
N ILE A 504 -18.74 0.40 4.58
CA ILE A 504 -17.96 1.16 5.57
C ILE A 504 -16.52 1.23 5.09
N SER A 505 -15.88 2.42 5.21
CA SER A 505 -14.44 2.59 5.25
C SER A 505 -14.02 2.85 6.69
N LEU A 506 -12.96 2.18 7.13
CA LEU A 506 -12.36 2.37 8.45
C LEU A 506 -10.87 2.55 8.29
N ASP A 507 -10.36 3.74 8.62
CA ASP A 507 -9.02 4.16 8.31
C ASP A 507 -8.32 4.73 9.54
N PHE A 508 -7.09 4.29 9.79
CA PHE A 508 -6.23 4.79 10.85
C PHE A 508 -5.18 5.70 10.25
N GLN A 509 -5.20 6.97 10.61
CA GLN A 509 -4.18 7.91 10.15
C GLN A 509 -2.83 7.60 10.78
N LEU A 510 -1.82 7.42 9.95
CA LEU A 510 -0.45 7.22 10.41
C LEU A 510 0.24 8.56 10.61
N PRO A 511 0.92 8.77 11.73
CA PRO A 511 1.64 10.03 11.98
C PRO A 511 2.71 10.30 10.94
N SER A 512 2.71 11.49 10.37
CA SER A 512 3.64 11.90 9.31
C SER A 512 5.08 12.05 9.78
N ARG A 513 5.31 12.43 11.01
CA ARG A 513 6.61 12.82 11.56
C ARG A 513 7.24 11.90 12.60
N VAL A 514 6.63 10.82 12.97
CA VAL A 514 7.21 9.86 13.93
C VAL A 514 8.57 9.32 13.47
N TYR A 515 9.01 9.74 12.32
CA TYR A 515 9.98 9.04 11.54
C TYR A 515 11.04 10.00 11.01
N GLY A 516 12.09 10.20 11.80
CA GLY A 516 13.30 10.84 11.33
C GLY A 516 13.85 10.16 10.05
N GLN A 517 14.80 10.79 9.41
CA GLN A 517 15.35 10.37 8.11
C GLN A 517 16.05 8.99 8.10
N VAL A 518 16.17 8.36 9.23
CA VAL A 518 17.04 7.21 9.44
C VAL A 518 16.20 5.98 9.65
N ASP A 519 16.44 4.95 8.86
CA ASP A 519 15.79 3.63 8.87
C ASP A 519 14.42 3.52 8.17
N ASN A 520 14.30 4.18 7.01
CA ASN A 520 13.09 4.15 6.19
C ASN A 520 12.70 2.76 5.73
N GLN A 521 13.69 1.94 5.35
CA GLN A 521 13.44 0.62 4.83
C GLN A 521 12.92 -0.31 5.92
N ARG A 522 13.51 -0.31 7.13
CA ARG A 522 12.99 -1.10 8.26
C ARG A 522 11.55 -0.75 8.58
N ARG A 523 11.19 0.53 8.56
CA ARG A 523 9.81 0.95 8.82
C ARG A 523 8.84 0.57 7.71
N ALA A 524 9.28 0.69 6.48
CA ALA A 524 8.51 0.23 5.34
C ALA A 524 8.24 -1.28 5.46
N LEU A 525 9.27 -2.07 5.80
CA LEU A 525 9.15 -3.51 6.04
C LEU A 525 8.24 -3.81 7.25
N THR A 526 8.42 -3.10 8.37
CA THR A 526 7.57 -3.24 9.57
C THR A 526 6.09 -2.97 9.25
N ALA A 527 5.81 -1.90 8.50
CA ALA A 527 4.45 -1.57 8.10
C ALA A 527 3.87 -2.61 7.12
N GLN A 528 4.68 -3.12 6.18
CA GLN A 528 4.27 -4.20 5.28
C GLN A 528 3.97 -5.48 6.03
N LEU A 529 4.82 -5.87 6.98
CA LEU A 529 4.60 -7.05 7.81
C LEU A 529 3.34 -6.92 8.66
N ILE A 530 3.11 -5.78 9.33
CA ILE A 530 1.87 -5.54 10.10
C ILE A 530 0.67 -5.66 9.17
N ARG A 531 0.71 -5.04 7.98
CA ARG A 531 -0.37 -5.13 7.01
C ARG A 531 -0.64 -6.57 6.60
N LEU A 532 0.40 -7.34 6.26
CA LEU A 532 0.28 -8.74 5.85
C LEU A 532 -0.27 -9.61 6.99
N MET A 533 0.26 -9.45 8.22
CA MET A 533 -0.21 -10.21 9.37
C MET A 533 -1.66 -9.91 9.71
N VAL A 534 -2.06 -8.63 9.72
CA VAL A 534 -3.46 -8.25 9.97
C VAL A 534 -4.36 -8.77 8.85
N ALA A 535 -3.95 -8.62 7.59
CA ALA A 535 -4.71 -9.13 6.44
C ALA A 535 -4.88 -10.66 6.52
N ASN A 536 -3.84 -11.40 6.87
CA ASN A 536 -3.90 -12.85 7.04
C ASN A 536 -4.86 -13.26 8.17
N ILE A 537 -4.82 -12.57 9.31
CA ILE A 537 -5.73 -12.85 10.45
C ILE A 537 -7.18 -12.54 10.07
N LEU A 538 -7.42 -11.45 9.34
CA LEU A 538 -8.75 -11.09 8.85
C LEU A 538 -9.27 -12.08 7.81
N ASP A 539 -8.42 -12.50 6.88
CA ASP A 539 -8.74 -13.54 5.90
C ASP A 539 -9.10 -14.87 6.59
N ASP A 540 -8.28 -15.29 7.56
CA ASP A 540 -8.54 -16.50 8.32
C ASP A 540 -9.88 -16.42 9.09
N ALA A 541 -10.18 -15.28 9.73
CA ALA A 541 -11.46 -15.03 10.39
C ALA A 541 -12.65 -15.03 9.39
N TYR A 542 -12.45 -14.45 8.21
CA TYR A 542 -13.43 -14.42 7.14
C TYR A 542 -13.76 -15.84 6.63
N TYR A 543 -12.74 -16.63 6.28
CA TYR A 543 -12.95 -17.98 5.77
C TYR A 543 -13.48 -18.96 6.82
N ARG A 544 -13.30 -18.70 8.12
CA ARG A 544 -13.97 -19.43 9.20
C ARG A 544 -15.42 -18.98 9.45
N GLY A 545 -15.90 -17.96 8.76
CA GLY A 545 -17.24 -17.45 8.92
C GLY A 545 -17.45 -16.52 10.14
N GLU A 546 -16.38 -16.07 10.79
CA GLU A 546 -16.47 -15.11 11.90
C GLU A 546 -16.85 -13.71 11.41
N LEU A 547 -16.59 -13.42 10.13
CA LEU A 547 -16.90 -12.18 9.42
C LEU A 547 -17.94 -12.40 8.31
N LEU A 548 -18.94 -13.26 8.53
CA LEU A 548 -19.96 -13.65 7.54
C LEU A 548 -20.80 -12.50 6.98
N GLN A 549 -20.86 -11.37 7.67
CA GLN A 549 -21.69 -10.22 7.29
C GLN A 549 -20.92 -9.20 6.45
N VAL A 550 -19.69 -9.48 6.06
CA VAL A 550 -18.83 -8.59 5.30
C VAL A 550 -18.34 -9.27 4.02
N ASP A 551 -18.12 -8.50 2.99
CA ASP A 551 -17.31 -8.94 1.86
C ASP A 551 -15.86 -9.18 2.33
N ARG A 552 -15.06 -9.90 1.52
CA ARG A 552 -13.67 -10.20 1.89
C ARG A 552 -12.94 -8.95 2.35
N PRO A 553 -12.53 -8.88 3.63
CA PRO A 553 -11.92 -7.68 4.14
C PRO A 553 -10.56 -7.46 3.49
N THR A 554 -10.26 -6.20 3.21
CA THR A 554 -8.93 -5.79 2.78
C THR A 554 -8.30 -4.96 3.90
N PHE A 555 -7.00 -5.09 4.10
CA PHE A 555 -6.26 -4.23 5.00
C PHE A 555 -5.08 -3.62 4.25
N GLN A 556 -5.15 -2.33 3.97
CA GLN A 556 -4.25 -1.66 3.04
C GLN A 556 -3.67 -0.40 3.64
N ALA A 557 -2.46 -0.05 3.19
CA ALA A 557 -1.88 1.25 3.45
C ALA A 557 -2.02 2.11 2.20
N PHE A 558 -2.41 3.37 2.38
CA PHE A 558 -2.49 4.35 1.30
C PHE A 558 -2.02 5.72 1.77
N SER A 559 -1.60 6.55 0.84
CA SER A 559 -1.26 7.94 1.08
C SER A 559 -2.26 8.81 0.36
N HIS A 560 -2.86 9.75 1.09
CA HIS A 560 -3.81 10.71 0.53
C HIS A 560 -3.08 11.95 -0.01
N ALA A 561 -2.13 12.44 0.79
CA ALA A 561 -1.24 13.54 0.44
C ALA A 561 0.14 13.32 1.08
N GLN A 562 1.12 14.17 0.79
CA GLN A 562 2.45 14.07 1.40
C GLN A 562 2.35 14.18 2.93
N GLY A 563 2.79 13.15 3.62
CA GLY A 563 2.70 13.07 5.08
C GLY A 563 1.32 12.70 5.63
N LEU A 564 0.30 12.56 4.79
CA LEU A 564 -1.05 12.16 5.17
C LEU A 564 -1.30 10.72 4.72
N ASN A 565 -0.94 9.77 5.58
CA ASN A 565 -0.98 8.35 5.28
C ASN A 565 -1.98 7.64 6.17
N TYR A 566 -2.59 6.59 5.64
CA TYR A 566 -3.60 5.80 6.32
C TYR A 566 -3.33 4.30 6.22
N LEU A 567 -3.79 3.58 7.21
CA LEU A 567 -3.88 2.13 7.22
C LEU A 567 -5.35 1.79 7.40
N GLY A 568 -5.97 1.20 6.41
CA GLY A 568 -7.42 1.09 6.38
C GLY A 568 -7.97 -0.13 5.70
N THR A 569 -9.28 -0.24 5.80
CA THR A 569 -10.07 -1.33 5.27
C THR A 569 -11.44 -0.84 4.88
N ASN A 570 -12.08 -1.55 3.97
CA ASN A 570 -13.49 -1.36 3.67
C ASN A 570 -14.22 -2.70 3.64
N TRP A 571 -15.50 -2.67 3.88
CA TRP A 571 -16.39 -3.83 3.78
C TRP A 571 -17.82 -3.43 3.43
N GLN A 572 -18.51 -4.34 2.80
CA GLN A 572 -19.92 -4.29 2.45
C GLN A 572 -20.69 -5.34 3.29
N GLY A 573 -21.98 -5.18 3.45
CA GLY A 573 -22.81 -6.17 4.14
C GLY A 573 -24.20 -5.64 4.49
N ASP A 574 -25.10 -6.55 4.82
CA ASP A 574 -26.52 -6.24 5.12
C ASP A 574 -26.72 -5.51 6.45
N ASN A 575 -25.78 -5.68 7.39
CA ASN A 575 -25.81 -5.03 8.72
C ASN A 575 -24.46 -4.43 9.04
N LEU A 576 -24.26 -3.22 8.55
CA LEU A 576 -22.99 -2.51 8.65
C LEU A 576 -22.53 -2.27 10.11
N SER A 577 -23.45 -1.98 11.05
CA SER A 577 -23.10 -1.79 12.46
C SER A 577 -22.58 -3.10 13.10
N ALA A 578 -23.25 -4.22 12.86
CA ALA A 578 -22.82 -5.52 13.36
C ALA A 578 -21.49 -5.94 12.74
N ALA A 579 -21.33 -5.70 11.44
CA ALA A 579 -20.09 -5.95 10.71
C ALA A 579 -18.93 -5.10 11.27
N THR A 580 -19.16 -3.82 11.53
CA THR A 580 -18.17 -2.92 12.16
C THR A 580 -17.75 -3.44 13.53
N THR A 581 -18.71 -3.89 14.36
CA THR A 581 -18.41 -4.46 15.68
C THR A 581 -17.58 -5.73 15.57
N ALA A 582 -17.91 -6.64 14.65
CA ALA A 582 -17.16 -7.89 14.43
C ALA A 582 -15.74 -7.60 13.95
N TYR A 583 -15.60 -6.75 12.96
CA TYR A 583 -14.30 -6.37 12.40
C TYR A 583 -13.39 -5.72 13.45
N MET A 584 -13.90 -4.71 14.13
CA MET A 584 -13.18 -4.05 15.22
C MET A 584 -12.83 -5.00 16.38
N SER A 585 -13.63 -6.04 16.61
CA SER A 585 -13.33 -7.05 17.63
C SER A 585 -12.11 -7.89 17.25
N VAL A 586 -11.93 -8.22 15.96
CA VAL A 586 -10.70 -8.88 15.48
C VAL A 586 -9.49 -7.96 15.66
N LEU A 587 -9.58 -6.69 15.25
CA LEU A 587 -8.47 -5.73 15.42
C LEU A 587 -8.10 -5.54 16.90
N LYS A 588 -9.08 -5.41 17.80
CA LYS A 588 -8.87 -5.34 19.25
C LYS A 588 -8.31 -6.65 19.84
N THR A 589 -8.61 -7.79 19.23
CA THR A 589 -8.03 -9.08 19.64
C THR A 589 -6.54 -9.12 19.33
N ILE A 590 -6.14 -8.66 18.14
CA ILE A 590 -4.73 -8.48 17.78
C ILE A 590 -4.04 -7.47 18.74
N GLU A 591 -4.70 -6.35 19.05
CA GLU A 591 -4.17 -5.36 19.99
C GLU A 591 -3.91 -5.98 21.38
N LYS A 592 -4.83 -6.81 21.87
CA LYS A 592 -4.73 -7.45 23.18
C LYS A 592 -3.63 -8.51 23.23
N HIS A 593 -3.64 -9.44 22.29
CA HIS A 593 -2.79 -10.65 22.33
C HIS A 593 -1.46 -10.47 21.59
N GLY A 594 -1.40 -9.54 20.64
CA GLY A 594 -0.24 -9.35 19.78
C GLY A 594 -0.15 -10.37 18.65
N PHE A 595 1.01 -10.37 17.99
CA PHE A 595 1.35 -11.28 16.92
C PHE A 595 2.22 -12.42 17.44
N SER A 596 2.03 -13.63 16.91
CA SER A 596 2.86 -14.81 17.16
C SER A 596 4.05 -14.89 16.19
N GLU A 597 5.00 -15.79 16.46
CA GLU A 597 6.08 -16.16 15.51
C GLU A 597 5.49 -16.73 14.21
N SER A 598 4.43 -17.52 14.28
CA SER A 598 3.78 -18.08 13.09
C SER A 598 3.18 -16.99 12.19
N HIS A 599 2.53 -15.97 12.78
CA HIS A 599 2.05 -14.81 12.01
C HIS A 599 3.20 -14.08 11.32
N LEU A 600 4.33 -13.89 12.02
CA LEU A 600 5.51 -13.23 11.45
C LEU A 600 6.11 -14.07 10.31
N ASN A 601 6.34 -15.35 10.53
CA ASN A 601 6.96 -16.24 9.55
C ASN A 601 6.16 -16.25 8.23
N ARG A 602 4.83 -16.43 8.33
CA ARG A 602 3.94 -16.37 7.16
C ARG A 602 4.02 -15.02 6.40
N ALA A 603 4.13 -13.91 7.13
CA ALA A 603 4.24 -12.60 6.51
C ALA A 603 5.63 -12.36 5.90
N VAL A 604 6.69 -12.87 6.53
CA VAL A 604 8.07 -12.81 6.01
C VAL A 604 8.21 -13.67 4.75
N GLU A 605 7.66 -14.88 4.71
CA GLU A 605 7.63 -15.75 3.54
C GLU A 605 6.99 -15.03 2.34
N ALA A 606 5.77 -14.52 2.51
CA ALA A 606 5.07 -13.78 1.48
C ALA A 606 5.82 -12.50 1.03
N LEU A 607 6.50 -11.84 1.97
CA LEU A 607 7.29 -10.66 1.65
C LEU A 607 8.58 -11.01 0.89
N ASN A 608 9.26 -12.09 1.27
CA ASN A 608 10.46 -12.58 0.57
C ASN A 608 10.14 -12.94 -0.87
N THR A 609 9.09 -13.71 -1.11
CA THR A 609 8.61 -14.02 -2.47
C THR A 609 8.37 -12.75 -3.30
N SER A 610 7.76 -11.73 -2.69
CA SER A 610 7.55 -10.43 -3.35
C SER A 610 8.86 -9.68 -3.62
N LEU A 611 9.84 -9.75 -2.72
CA LEU A 611 11.16 -9.13 -2.89
C LEU A 611 11.98 -9.83 -3.99
N GLU A 612 11.96 -11.15 -4.02
CA GLU A 612 12.60 -11.97 -5.05
C GLU A 612 12.02 -11.68 -6.44
N SER A 613 10.70 -11.71 -6.57
CA SER A 613 10.02 -11.36 -7.82
C SER A 613 10.34 -9.93 -8.31
N ARG A 614 10.52 -8.97 -7.39
CA ARG A 614 10.96 -7.61 -7.75
C ARG A 614 12.41 -7.58 -8.21
N LEU A 615 13.28 -8.38 -7.61
CA LEU A 615 14.67 -8.48 -8.02
C LEU A 615 14.77 -9.10 -9.41
N GLU A 616 14.08 -10.21 -9.65
CA GLU A 616 14.02 -10.88 -10.96
C GLU A 616 13.48 -9.96 -12.07
N SER A 617 12.37 -9.26 -11.77
CA SER A 617 11.77 -8.31 -12.71
C SER A 617 12.58 -7.03 -12.93
N ALA A 618 13.61 -6.76 -12.11
CA ALA A 618 14.42 -5.57 -12.25
C ALA A 618 15.19 -5.51 -13.58
N ALA A 619 15.63 -6.65 -14.12
CA ALA A 619 16.31 -6.74 -15.39
C ALA A 619 15.43 -6.38 -16.60
N THR A 620 14.11 -6.51 -16.46
CA THR A 620 13.13 -6.23 -17.52
C THR A 620 12.25 -5.01 -17.17
N ARG A 621 12.67 -4.19 -16.21
CA ARG A 621 11.90 -3.05 -15.72
C ARG A 621 11.81 -1.95 -16.77
N ASN A 622 10.60 -1.51 -17.08
CA ASN A 622 10.33 -0.48 -18.07
C ASN A 622 10.82 0.92 -17.66
N ASN A 623 10.97 1.81 -18.66
CA ASN A 623 11.41 3.22 -18.48
C ASN A 623 10.50 4.01 -17.53
N GLY A 624 9.17 3.90 -17.67
CA GLY A 624 8.20 4.66 -16.89
C GLY A 624 8.32 4.50 -15.37
N PRO A 625 8.38 3.27 -14.82
CA PRO A 625 8.63 2.99 -13.41
C PRO A 625 9.93 3.60 -12.85
N TYR A 626 11.03 3.59 -13.61
CA TYR A 626 12.27 4.28 -13.22
C TYR A 626 12.06 5.79 -13.17
N ALA A 627 11.49 6.37 -14.24
CA ALA A 627 11.24 7.80 -14.30
C ALA A 627 10.32 8.28 -13.15
N GLN A 628 9.34 7.47 -12.75
CA GLN A 628 8.47 7.76 -11.62
C GLN A 628 9.22 7.69 -10.28
N GLU A 629 10.09 6.72 -10.09
CA GLU A 629 10.91 6.57 -8.89
C GLU A 629 11.82 7.78 -8.68
N TYR A 630 12.52 8.22 -9.75
CA TYR A 630 13.42 9.37 -9.68
C TYR A 630 12.66 10.69 -9.45
N GLY A 631 11.49 10.86 -10.06
CA GLY A 631 10.61 11.99 -9.78
C GLY A 631 10.18 12.03 -8.31
N ARG A 632 9.83 10.87 -7.72
CA ARG A 632 9.51 10.78 -6.30
C ARG A 632 10.73 11.07 -5.41
N HIS A 633 11.91 10.55 -5.78
CA HIS A 633 13.12 10.88 -5.04
C HIS A 633 13.36 12.39 -5.01
N PHE A 634 13.19 13.08 -6.13
CA PHE A 634 13.29 14.53 -6.15
C PHE A 634 12.33 15.20 -5.17
N LEU A 635 11.06 14.77 -5.14
CA LEU A 635 10.01 15.41 -4.33
C LEU A 635 10.14 15.13 -2.84
N SER A 636 10.40 13.89 -2.47
CA SER A 636 10.33 13.40 -1.09
C SER A 636 11.58 12.65 -0.64
N GLY A 637 12.59 12.53 -1.51
CA GLY A 637 13.81 11.75 -1.28
C GLY A 637 13.57 10.26 -1.31
N GLY A 638 14.40 9.53 -0.63
CA GLY A 638 14.41 8.08 -0.62
C GLY A 638 15.77 7.53 -1.03
N ASP A 639 15.83 6.24 -1.29
CA ASP A 639 17.05 5.59 -1.74
C ASP A 639 17.07 5.45 -3.27
N LEU A 640 18.27 5.51 -3.84
CA LEU A 640 18.55 5.34 -5.26
C LEU A 640 19.46 4.13 -5.50
N GLY A 641 19.50 3.18 -4.57
CA GLY A 641 20.30 1.95 -4.69
C GLY A 641 19.81 1.01 -5.78
N THR A 642 20.65 0.02 -6.11
CA THR A 642 20.28 -1.04 -7.05
C THR A 642 19.18 -1.94 -6.49
N ALA A 643 18.51 -2.69 -7.35
CA ALA A 643 17.52 -3.68 -6.90
C ALA A 643 18.16 -4.74 -5.98
N GLN A 644 19.40 -5.15 -6.27
CA GLN A 644 20.16 -6.10 -5.46
C GLN A 644 20.47 -5.53 -4.07
N ASP A 645 20.99 -4.29 -4.00
CA ASP A 645 21.33 -3.67 -2.71
C ASP A 645 20.09 -3.53 -1.81
N ARG A 646 18.95 -3.17 -2.40
CA ARG A 646 17.66 -3.08 -1.69
C ARG A 646 17.19 -4.44 -1.20
N TYR A 647 17.33 -5.48 -2.02
CA TYR A 647 16.99 -6.84 -1.66
C TYR A 647 17.85 -7.33 -0.49
N ASP A 648 19.17 -7.22 -0.62
CA ASP A 648 20.11 -7.65 0.42
C ASP A 648 19.89 -6.90 1.74
N GLN A 649 19.64 -5.59 1.68
CA GLN A 649 19.33 -4.78 2.87
C GLN A 649 17.98 -5.20 3.47
N ALA A 650 16.96 -5.48 2.66
CA ALA A 650 15.66 -5.92 3.15
C ALA A 650 15.77 -7.25 3.90
N LEU A 651 16.48 -8.24 3.35
CA LEU A 651 16.71 -9.53 4.02
C LEU A 651 17.43 -9.36 5.35
N ALA A 652 18.51 -8.59 5.37
CA ALA A 652 19.25 -8.33 6.60
C ALA A 652 18.41 -7.64 7.68
N LEU A 653 17.47 -6.80 7.30
CA LEU A 653 16.54 -6.16 8.23
C LEU A 653 15.47 -7.12 8.72
N LEU A 654 14.90 -7.95 7.83
CA LEU A 654 13.87 -8.94 8.18
C LEU A 654 14.34 -9.92 9.26
N GLU A 655 15.58 -10.38 9.18
CA GLU A 655 16.18 -11.27 10.20
C GLU A 655 16.18 -10.68 11.62
N THR A 656 16.07 -9.36 11.74
CA THR A 656 16.13 -8.64 13.02
C THR A 656 14.77 -8.16 13.54
N ILE A 657 13.70 -8.32 12.76
CA ILE A 657 12.33 -7.91 13.15
C ILE A 657 11.70 -9.01 14.01
N THR A 658 11.05 -8.63 15.11
CA THR A 658 10.44 -9.56 16.06
C THR A 658 8.94 -9.35 16.19
N PRO A 659 8.14 -10.39 16.57
CA PRO A 659 6.71 -10.22 16.83
C PRO A 659 6.43 -9.18 17.92
N GLY A 660 7.30 -9.06 18.91
CA GLY A 660 7.19 -8.07 19.99
C GLY A 660 7.27 -6.65 19.47
N GLU A 661 8.23 -6.35 18.59
CA GLU A 661 8.37 -5.06 17.91
C GLU A 661 7.11 -4.71 17.08
N LEU A 662 6.64 -5.66 16.28
CA LEU A 662 5.45 -5.47 15.43
C LEU A 662 4.18 -5.29 16.27
N THR A 663 4.05 -6.04 17.37
CA THR A 663 2.94 -5.89 18.32
C THR A 663 2.95 -4.51 18.99
N ALA A 664 4.11 -4.05 19.44
CA ALA A 664 4.25 -2.73 20.06
C ALA A 664 3.87 -1.63 19.04
N ARG A 665 4.33 -1.77 17.80
CA ARG A 665 4.02 -0.84 16.73
C ARG A 665 2.53 -0.85 16.35
N TYR A 666 1.92 -2.02 16.23
CA TYR A 666 0.48 -2.15 15.97
C TYR A 666 -0.36 -1.51 17.09
N ARG A 667 -0.05 -1.83 18.34
CA ARG A 667 -0.70 -1.22 19.51
C ARG A 667 -0.59 0.30 19.51
N TRP A 668 0.59 0.79 19.14
CA TRP A 668 0.81 2.22 19.02
C TRP A 668 -0.11 2.83 17.93
N ILE A 669 -0.19 2.24 16.73
CA ILE A 669 -1.12 2.71 15.66
C ILE A 669 -2.55 2.73 16.19
N MET A 670 -3.03 1.63 16.77
CA MET A 670 -4.41 1.50 17.26
C MET A 670 -4.79 2.52 18.35
N LYS A 671 -3.81 3.04 19.08
CA LYS A 671 -4.03 3.95 20.22
C LYS A 671 -3.76 5.43 19.91
N THR A 672 -2.85 5.69 18.97
CA THR A 672 -2.51 7.08 18.61
C THR A 672 -3.34 7.62 17.46
N SER A 673 -3.97 6.73 16.70
CA SER A 673 -4.81 7.12 15.56
C SER A 673 -6.25 6.79 15.89
N GLY A 674 -7.06 7.79 16.21
CA GLY A 674 -8.51 7.61 16.23
C GLY A 674 -8.96 7.14 14.84
N PRO A 675 -9.75 6.07 14.72
CA PRO A 675 -10.23 5.64 13.42
C PRO A 675 -11.14 6.70 12.78
N VAL A 676 -10.96 6.92 11.49
CA VAL A 676 -11.92 7.61 10.62
C VAL A 676 -12.86 6.54 10.09
N VAL A 677 -14.14 6.63 10.41
CA VAL A 677 -15.17 5.65 10.01
C VAL A 677 -16.17 6.34 9.12
N ILE A 678 -16.30 5.89 7.89
CA ILE A 678 -17.14 6.50 6.87
C ILE A 678 -18.15 5.47 6.37
N ALA A 679 -19.44 5.70 6.62
CA ALA A 679 -20.51 4.94 5.99
C ALA A 679 -20.86 5.58 4.65
N VAL A 680 -20.92 4.78 3.60
CA VAL A 680 -21.21 5.23 2.24
C VAL A 680 -22.37 4.44 1.66
N GLY A 681 -23.34 5.09 1.06
CA GLY A 681 -24.48 4.44 0.43
C GLY A 681 -25.39 5.35 -0.37
N SER A 682 -26.53 4.81 -0.78
CA SER A 682 -27.48 5.54 -1.62
C SER A 682 -28.37 6.50 -0.84
N SER A 683 -28.64 6.23 0.41
CA SER A 683 -29.57 7.00 1.26
C SER A 683 -29.13 6.96 2.72
N PRO A 684 -29.34 8.05 3.48
CA PRO A 684 -29.09 8.02 4.93
C PRO A 684 -29.97 6.99 5.66
N ASP A 685 -31.13 6.63 5.11
CA ASP A 685 -32.06 5.68 5.73
C ASP A 685 -31.55 4.22 5.69
N SER A 686 -30.62 3.89 4.78
CA SER A 686 -30.02 2.56 4.66
C SER A 686 -28.72 2.42 5.44
N LEU A 687 -28.16 3.54 5.91
CA LEU A 687 -26.86 3.58 6.57
C LEU A 687 -26.99 3.75 8.09
N PRO A 688 -26.02 3.24 8.87
CA PRO A 688 -25.92 3.59 10.26
C PRO A 688 -25.60 5.08 10.39
N THR A 689 -26.23 5.71 11.40
CA THR A 689 -25.90 7.07 11.80
C THR A 689 -24.52 7.16 12.42
N THR A 690 -23.98 8.37 12.53
CA THR A 690 -22.67 8.60 13.19
C THR A 690 -22.63 8.09 14.63
N ASP A 691 -23.76 8.21 15.37
CA ASP A 691 -23.87 7.69 16.73
C ASP A 691 -23.89 6.16 16.76
N GLU A 692 -24.59 5.49 15.83
CA GLU A 692 -24.60 4.03 15.71
C GLU A 692 -23.25 3.48 15.28
N LEU A 693 -22.51 4.19 14.43
CA LEU A 693 -21.12 3.85 14.10
C LEU A 693 -20.22 3.94 15.35
N ALA A 694 -20.37 5.00 16.11
CA ALA A 694 -19.62 5.18 17.36
C ALA A 694 -19.94 4.09 18.38
N GLU A 695 -21.22 3.72 18.54
CA GLU A 695 -21.67 2.63 19.38
C GLU A 695 -21.12 1.28 18.91
N ALA A 696 -21.09 1.01 17.58
CA ALA A 696 -20.57 -0.22 17.00
C ALA A 696 -19.07 -0.39 17.29
N VAL A 697 -18.27 0.68 17.09
CA VAL A 697 -16.83 0.68 17.41
C VAL A 697 -16.59 0.50 18.92
N ALA A 698 -17.41 1.16 19.77
CA ALA A 698 -17.30 1.04 21.22
C ALA A 698 -17.75 -0.33 21.76
N ALA A 699 -18.76 -0.95 21.13
CA ALA A 699 -19.26 -2.28 21.50
C ALA A 699 -18.27 -3.41 21.21
N ALA A 700 -17.34 -3.20 20.28
CA ALA A 700 -16.34 -4.18 19.91
C ALA A 700 -15.44 -4.57 21.10
N LYS A 701 -15.30 -5.87 21.35
CA LYS A 701 -14.51 -6.42 22.45
C LYS A 701 -13.49 -7.45 21.92
N PRO A 702 -12.26 -7.43 22.46
CA PRO A 702 -11.29 -8.43 22.11
C PRO A 702 -11.73 -9.82 22.59
N SER A 703 -11.42 -10.85 21.80
CA SER A 703 -11.60 -12.25 22.22
C SER A 703 -10.82 -12.56 23.50
N ALA A 704 -11.26 -13.59 24.25
CA ALA A 704 -10.50 -14.16 25.34
C ALA A 704 -9.24 -14.88 24.84
N GLU A 705 -9.36 -15.57 23.71
CA GLU A 705 -8.31 -16.32 23.04
C GLU A 705 -7.58 -15.45 22.01
N PRO A 706 -6.29 -15.73 21.74
CA PRO A 706 -5.54 -15.06 20.66
C PRO A 706 -6.19 -15.33 19.29
N PRO A 707 -5.80 -14.58 18.24
CA PRO A 707 -6.22 -14.88 16.89
C PRO A 707 -5.93 -16.34 16.54
N HIS A 708 -6.91 -17.01 15.95
CA HIS A 708 -6.77 -18.41 15.56
C HIS A 708 -5.74 -18.55 14.45
N GLU A 709 -4.94 -19.58 14.51
CA GLU A 709 -3.99 -19.96 13.48
C GLU A 709 -4.35 -21.34 12.93
N GLU A 710 -4.60 -21.41 11.62
CA GLU A 710 -4.78 -22.70 10.96
C GLU A 710 -3.47 -23.48 10.97
N ALA A 711 -3.58 -24.80 11.13
CA ALA A 711 -2.41 -25.67 11.02
C ALA A 711 -1.85 -25.63 9.58
N PRO A 712 -0.53 -25.53 9.39
CA PRO A 712 0.05 -25.64 8.06
C PRO A 712 -0.20 -27.03 7.49
N ILE A 713 -0.39 -27.10 6.18
CA ILE A 713 -0.37 -28.36 5.43
C ILE A 713 0.99 -28.49 4.75
N GLU A 714 1.53 -29.72 4.75
CA GLU A 714 2.86 -29.96 4.17
C GLU A 714 2.79 -30.18 2.65
N GLU A 715 1.67 -30.69 2.14
CA GLU A 715 1.39 -30.89 0.71
C GLU A 715 -0.10 -30.70 0.42
N LEU A 716 -0.42 -30.21 -0.76
CA LEU A 716 -1.81 -30.06 -1.19
C LEU A 716 -2.46 -31.42 -1.45
N MET A 717 -1.73 -32.30 -2.10
CA MET A 717 -2.13 -33.68 -2.43
C MET A 717 -0.92 -34.51 -2.81
N SER A 718 -1.00 -35.81 -2.62
CA SER A 718 -0.01 -36.73 -3.15
C SER A 718 -0.21 -36.93 -4.67
N ALA A 719 0.89 -36.99 -5.41
CA ALA A 719 0.82 -37.21 -6.86
C ALA A 719 0.11 -38.54 -7.20
N PRO A 720 -0.92 -38.55 -8.07
CA PRO A 720 -1.52 -39.77 -8.56
C PRO A 720 -0.52 -40.63 -9.38
N ASP A 721 -0.81 -41.92 -9.58
CA ASP A 721 -0.03 -42.77 -10.45
C ASP A 721 -0.08 -42.24 -11.90
N PRO A 722 1.05 -42.10 -12.62
CA PRO A 722 1.07 -41.47 -13.93
C PRO A 722 0.33 -42.33 -15.00
N VAL A 723 -0.32 -41.65 -15.93
CA VAL A 723 -1.00 -42.23 -17.07
C VAL A 723 -0.23 -41.93 -18.35
N GLU A 724 -0.02 -42.93 -19.19
CA GLU A 724 0.64 -42.75 -20.47
C GLU A 724 -0.28 -42.07 -21.49
N PRO A 725 0.21 -41.09 -22.27
CA PRO A 725 -0.57 -40.47 -23.32
C PRO A 725 -0.91 -41.49 -24.43
N THR A 726 -2.07 -41.34 -25.05
CA THR A 726 -2.53 -42.16 -26.19
C THR A 726 -1.92 -41.70 -27.51
N ALA A 727 -1.56 -40.40 -27.58
CA ALA A 727 -0.82 -39.82 -28.69
C ALA A 727 0.07 -38.66 -28.17
N GLU A 728 1.24 -38.46 -28.81
CA GLU A 728 2.14 -37.37 -28.52
C GLU A 728 2.97 -36.97 -29.73
N GLY A 729 3.39 -35.72 -29.81
CA GLY A 729 4.23 -35.22 -30.92
C GLY A 729 4.45 -33.71 -30.94
N THR A 730 5.38 -33.30 -31.79
CA THR A 730 5.67 -31.88 -32.03
C THR A 730 4.55 -31.20 -32.83
N LEU A 731 4.28 -29.95 -32.52
CA LEU A 731 3.36 -29.11 -33.28
C LEU A 731 4.11 -28.13 -34.19
N ASP A 732 3.58 -27.90 -35.40
CA ASP A 732 4.16 -26.92 -36.36
C ASP A 732 3.75 -25.47 -36.06
N LEU A 733 3.25 -25.18 -34.86
CA LEU A 733 2.77 -23.83 -34.47
C LEU A 733 3.92 -22.89 -34.13
N LEU A 734 4.81 -23.34 -33.24
CA LEU A 734 5.99 -22.60 -32.78
C LEU A 734 7.11 -23.60 -32.56
N GLU A 735 8.36 -23.18 -32.76
CA GLU A 735 9.54 -24.02 -32.57
C GLU A 735 9.58 -24.58 -31.14
N GLY A 736 9.70 -25.89 -30.98
CA GLY A 736 9.76 -26.58 -29.70
C GLY A 736 8.39 -26.88 -29.05
N SER A 737 7.27 -26.54 -29.70
CA SER A 737 5.94 -26.88 -29.18
C SER A 737 5.68 -28.39 -29.28
N TYR A 738 5.03 -28.93 -28.24
CA TYR A 738 4.75 -30.34 -28.09
C TYR A 738 3.35 -30.57 -27.53
N GLU A 739 2.66 -31.66 -27.93
CA GLU A 739 1.31 -32.01 -27.48
C GLU A 739 1.23 -33.46 -27.02
N TRP A 740 0.49 -33.70 -25.96
CA TRP A 740 0.11 -35.00 -25.44
C TRP A 740 -1.42 -35.12 -25.44
N GLU A 741 -1.94 -36.28 -25.90
CA GLU A 741 -3.36 -36.61 -25.77
C GLU A 741 -3.53 -37.78 -24.79
N PHE A 742 -4.53 -37.71 -23.92
CA PHE A 742 -4.80 -38.75 -22.93
C PHE A 742 -6.11 -39.48 -23.20
N ASP A 743 -6.26 -40.69 -22.64
CA ASP A 743 -7.46 -41.54 -22.81
C ASP A 743 -8.74 -40.89 -22.23
N ASN A 744 -8.61 -40.00 -21.28
CA ASN A 744 -9.70 -39.23 -20.72
C ASN A 744 -10.19 -38.06 -21.62
N GLY A 745 -9.61 -37.89 -22.80
CA GLY A 745 -9.94 -36.82 -23.75
C GLY A 745 -9.14 -35.55 -23.64
N ALA A 746 -8.45 -35.33 -22.52
CA ALA A 746 -7.66 -34.10 -22.31
C ALA A 746 -6.45 -34.03 -23.26
N LYS A 747 -6.16 -32.81 -23.73
CA LYS A 747 -4.96 -32.49 -24.51
C LYS A 747 -4.12 -31.48 -23.76
N VAL A 748 -2.82 -31.73 -23.66
CA VAL A 748 -1.87 -30.81 -23.06
C VAL A 748 -0.88 -30.36 -24.14
N THR A 749 -0.82 -29.07 -24.38
CA THR A 749 0.11 -28.43 -25.31
C THR A 749 1.13 -27.61 -24.53
N PHE A 750 2.41 -27.86 -24.75
CA PHE A 750 3.50 -27.05 -24.24
C PHE A 750 4.08 -26.15 -25.33
N VAL A 751 4.28 -24.88 -24.98
CA VAL A 751 4.91 -23.88 -25.83
C VAL A 751 6.06 -23.25 -25.06
N PRO A 752 7.33 -23.57 -25.40
CA PRO A 752 8.47 -22.91 -24.76
C PRO A 752 8.50 -21.43 -25.09
N SER A 753 8.76 -20.60 -24.10
CA SER A 753 8.84 -19.13 -24.27
C SER A 753 9.70 -18.50 -23.20
N ASP A 754 10.65 -17.67 -23.62
CA ASP A 754 11.56 -16.88 -22.79
C ASP A 754 11.13 -15.40 -22.66
N ILE A 755 9.95 -15.04 -23.20
CA ILE A 755 9.45 -13.66 -23.21
C ILE A 755 9.15 -13.16 -21.79
N ALA A 756 8.63 -14.04 -20.93
CA ALA A 756 8.35 -13.73 -19.52
C ALA A 756 9.19 -14.65 -18.63
N GLN A 757 10.45 -14.28 -18.40
CA GLN A 757 11.35 -15.04 -17.52
C GLN A 757 10.74 -15.20 -16.13
N GLY A 758 10.94 -16.36 -15.51
CA GLY A 758 10.44 -16.67 -14.19
C GLY A 758 8.91 -16.88 -14.10
N THR A 759 8.18 -16.90 -15.22
CA THR A 759 6.72 -17.10 -15.23
C THR A 759 6.29 -18.17 -16.22
N VAL A 760 5.50 -19.13 -15.74
CA VAL A 760 4.80 -20.11 -16.56
C VAL A 760 3.30 -19.82 -16.52
N ASN A 761 2.69 -19.66 -17.68
CA ASN A 761 1.26 -19.42 -17.82
C ASN A 761 0.54 -20.70 -18.24
N MET A 762 -0.62 -20.95 -17.64
CA MET A 762 -1.48 -22.09 -17.93
C MET A 762 -2.88 -21.63 -18.29
N SER A 763 -3.47 -22.19 -19.34
CA SER A 763 -4.87 -21.99 -19.72
C SER A 763 -5.49 -23.32 -20.19
N ALA A 764 -6.47 -23.78 -19.45
CA ALA A 764 -7.26 -24.96 -19.79
C ALA A 764 -8.66 -24.53 -20.23
N ARG A 765 -9.16 -25.08 -21.34
CA ARG A 765 -10.47 -24.74 -21.92
C ARG A 765 -11.19 -25.96 -22.43
N SER A 766 -12.46 -26.05 -22.09
CA SER A 766 -13.44 -26.98 -22.64
C SER A 766 -14.56 -26.22 -23.34
N LEU A 767 -15.21 -26.82 -24.31
CA LEU A 767 -16.38 -26.24 -24.99
C LEU A 767 -17.64 -26.50 -24.18
N GLY A 768 -18.52 -25.51 -24.07
CA GLY A 768 -19.77 -25.68 -23.32
C GLY A 768 -20.21 -24.39 -22.65
N GLY A 769 -19.76 -24.14 -21.47
CA GLY A 769 -20.11 -22.97 -20.67
C GLY A 769 -21.56 -22.93 -20.24
N TRP A 770 -22.05 -21.80 -19.74
CA TRP A 770 -23.41 -21.67 -19.28
C TRP A 770 -24.45 -21.71 -20.43
N SER A 771 -24.03 -21.66 -21.70
CA SER A 771 -24.94 -21.91 -22.83
C SER A 771 -25.54 -23.32 -22.85
N GLN A 772 -24.91 -24.26 -22.19
CA GLN A 772 -25.42 -25.63 -21.99
C GLN A 772 -26.41 -25.76 -20.80
N LEU A 773 -26.55 -24.71 -20.00
CA LEU A 773 -27.40 -24.66 -18.83
C LEU A 773 -28.80 -24.11 -19.20
N PRO A 774 -29.80 -24.30 -18.36
CA PRO A 774 -31.12 -23.66 -18.55
C PRO A 774 -30.99 -22.15 -18.69
N VAL A 775 -31.87 -21.55 -19.50
CA VAL A 775 -31.92 -20.11 -19.71
C VAL A 775 -31.95 -19.34 -18.35
N GLY A 776 -31.14 -18.33 -18.20
CA GLY A 776 -31.01 -17.54 -16.97
C GLY A 776 -30.02 -18.08 -15.94
N SER A 777 -29.31 -19.19 -16.22
CA SER A 777 -28.35 -19.80 -15.28
C SER A 777 -26.93 -19.18 -15.32
N ALA A 778 -26.65 -18.24 -16.23
CA ALA A 778 -25.32 -17.66 -16.39
C ALA A 778 -24.75 -17.08 -15.08
N ALA A 779 -25.54 -16.32 -14.35
CA ALA A 779 -25.15 -15.72 -13.08
C ALA A 779 -24.96 -16.76 -11.97
N LEU A 780 -25.79 -17.83 -11.95
CA LEU A 780 -25.64 -18.95 -11.02
C LEU A 780 -24.34 -19.73 -11.28
N ALA A 781 -23.94 -19.92 -12.55
CA ALA A 781 -22.69 -20.57 -12.91
C ALA A 781 -21.48 -19.81 -12.34
N ASN A 782 -21.47 -18.49 -12.47
CA ASN A 782 -20.44 -17.66 -11.87
C ASN A 782 -20.45 -17.74 -10.33
N THR A 783 -21.64 -17.73 -9.71
CA THR A 783 -21.76 -17.84 -8.25
C THR A 783 -21.28 -19.22 -7.76
N ALA A 784 -21.49 -20.29 -8.53
CA ALA A 784 -21.00 -21.63 -8.23
C ALA A 784 -19.47 -21.70 -8.23
N VAL A 785 -18.83 -21.13 -9.27
CA VAL A 785 -17.36 -21.00 -9.30
C VAL A 785 -16.86 -20.24 -8.07
N GLU A 786 -17.54 -19.16 -7.72
CA GLU A 786 -17.18 -18.35 -6.55
C GLU A 786 -17.27 -19.13 -5.25
N ALA A 787 -18.34 -19.83 -5.05
CA ALA A 787 -18.54 -20.63 -3.84
C ALA A 787 -17.46 -21.72 -3.69
N VAL A 788 -17.14 -22.45 -4.78
CA VAL A 788 -16.07 -23.47 -4.77
C VAL A 788 -14.71 -22.87 -4.46
N LEU A 789 -14.32 -21.77 -5.15
CA LEU A 789 -13.02 -21.15 -4.93
C LEU A 789 -12.83 -20.58 -3.52
N ARG A 790 -13.93 -20.33 -2.78
CA ARG A 790 -13.92 -19.85 -1.40
C ARG A 790 -13.95 -20.95 -0.36
N SER A 791 -14.37 -22.16 -0.71
CA SER A 791 -14.51 -23.29 0.24
C SER A 791 -13.20 -24.02 0.51
N GLY A 792 -12.25 -23.94 -0.40
CA GLY A 792 -11.09 -24.81 -0.43
C GLY A 792 -11.35 -26.09 -1.24
N PHE A 793 -10.45 -27.07 -1.20
CA PHE A 793 -10.48 -28.24 -2.06
C PHE A 793 -10.18 -29.50 -1.23
N GLY A 794 -10.88 -30.59 -1.52
CA GLY A 794 -10.70 -31.85 -0.79
C GLY A 794 -10.94 -31.65 0.72
N ASP A 795 -9.99 -32.06 1.52
CA ASP A 795 -10.03 -31.93 2.98
C ASP A 795 -9.47 -30.60 3.49
N ASN A 796 -8.84 -29.81 2.61
CA ASN A 796 -8.17 -28.56 2.99
C ASN A 796 -9.14 -27.37 2.95
N SER A 797 -9.18 -26.59 4.02
CA SER A 797 -9.93 -25.33 4.07
C SER A 797 -9.26 -24.25 3.18
N LYS A 798 -10.03 -23.24 2.78
CA LYS A 798 -9.47 -22.11 2.02
C LYS A 798 -8.36 -21.41 2.78
N ALA A 799 -8.49 -21.27 4.10
CA ALA A 799 -7.47 -20.68 4.94
C ALA A 799 -6.18 -21.51 4.94
N GLN A 800 -6.26 -22.83 5.00
CA GLN A 800 -5.11 -23.73 4.89
C GLN A 800 -4.44 -23.65 3.51
N ILE A 801 -5.22 -23.64 2.44
CA ILE A 801 -4.71 -23.48 1.07
C ILE A 801 -4.03 -22.13 0.90
N ASN A 802 -4.63 -21.04 1.37
CA ASN A 802 -4.03 -19.72 1.32
C ASN A 802 -2.72 -19.65 2.12
N ARG A 803 -2.66 -20.36 3.26
CA ARG A 803 -1.44 -20.46 4.05
C ARG A 803 -0.35 -21.25 3.30
N PHE A 804 -0.70 -22.37 2.68
CA PHE A 804 0.22 -23.16 1.85
C PHE A 804 0.75 -22.35 0.66
N LEU A 805 -0.09 -21.52 0.04
CA LEU A 805 0.28 -20.68 -1.10
C LEU A 805 0.93 -19.33 -0.70
N SER A 806 1.20 -19.10 0.59
CA SER A 806 1.78 -17.81 1.01
C SER A 806 3.22 -17.61 0.56
N ASP A 807 3.96 -18.70 0.41
CA ASP A 807 5.34 -18.75 -0.08
C ASP A 807 5.44 -19.36 -1.49
N ASN A 808 4.33 -19.47 -2.20
CA ASN A 808 4.21 -20.10 -3.50
C ASN A 808 3.63 -19.10 -4.52
N THR A 809 4.18 -19.09 -5.71
CA THR A 809 3.75 -18.19 -6.79
C THR A 809 2.56 -18.71 -7.58
N ALA A 810 2.15 -19.97 -7.37
CA ALA A 810 1.05 -20.56 -8.11
C ALA A 810 -0.28 -19.89 -7.80
N SER A 811 -0.98 -19.50 -8.85
CA SER A 811 -2.33 -18.96 -8.77
C SER A 811 -3.22 -19.60 -9.81
N LEU A 812 -4.45 -19.97 -9.45
CA LEU A 812 -5.39 -20.60 -10.34
C LEU A 812 -6.81 -20.04 -10.14
N GLY A 813 -7.47 -19.69 -11.23
CA GLY A 813 -8.88 -19.35 -11.30
C GLY A 813 -9.65 -20.32 -12.17
N ALA A 814 -10.93 -20.51 -11.86
CA ALA A 814 -11.87 -21.24 -12.70
C ALA A 814 -12.86 -20.27 -13.35
N PHE A 815 -13.43 -20.62 -14.50
CA PHE A 815 -14.42 -19.81 -15.16
C PHE A 815 -15.43 -20.68 -15.92
N ILE A 816 -16.69 -20.19 -15.98
CA ILE A 816 -17.74 -20.73 -16.85
C ILE A 816 -18.29 -19.53 -17.64
N ARG A 817 -17.93 -19.43 -18.92
CA ARG A 817 -18.36 -18.37 -19.84
C ARG A 817 -19.53 -18.84 -20.70
N GLU A 818 -19.90 -18.07 -21.72
CA GLU A 818 -21.04 -18.40 -22.58
C GLU A 818 -20.88 -19.77 -23.27
N ARG A 819 -19.72 -20.00 -23.90
CA ARG A 819 -19.46 -21.20 -24.73
C ARG A 819 -18.20 -21.94 -24.38
N GLU A 820 -17.51 -21.52 -23.35
CA GLU A 820 -16.28 -22.12 -22.87
C GLU A 820 -16.24 -22.11 -21.36
N GLU A 821 -15.57 -23.09 -20.80
CA GLU A 821 -15.29 -23.20 -19.39
C GLU A 821 -13.88 -23.71 -19.17
N GLY A 822 -13.35 -23.59 -17.97
CA GLY A 822 -12.01 -24.09 -17.67
C GLY A 822 -11.31 -23.35 -16.58
N PHE A 823 -9.98 -23.37 -16.69
CA PHE A 823 -9.07 -22.84 -15.69
C PHE A 823 -8.05 -21.90 -16.33
N SER A 824 -7.56 -20.94 -15.59
CA SER A 824 -6.41 -20.13 -16.00
C SER A 824 -5.59 -19.75 -14.79
N GLY A 825 -4.27 -19.81 -14.94
CA GLY A 825 -3.37 -19.55 -13.83
C GLY A 825 -1.94 -19.32 -14.30
N SER A 826 -1.07 -19.06 -13.32
CA SER A 826 0.36 -18.88 -13.55
C SER A 826 1.14 -19.33 -12.31
N SER A 827 2.41 -19.63 -12.51
CA SER A 827 3.37 -19.91 -11.44
C SER A 827 4.78 -19.57 -11.88
N SER A 828 5.73 -19.60 -10.96
CA SER A 828 7.14 -19.76 -11.31
C SER A 828 7.38 -21.17 -11.89
N PRO A 829 8.48 -21.42 -12.58
CA PRO A 829 8.89 -22.79 -12.97
C PRO A 829 9.01 -23.74 -11.77
N GLU A 830 9.45 -23.25 -10.62
CA GLU A 830 9.63 -24.04 -9.39
C GLU A 830 8.29 -24.47 -8.78
N ASP A 831 7.25 -23.64 -8.88
CA ASP A 831 5.92 -23.87 -8.35
C ASP A 831 4.94 -24.49 -9.34
N LEU A 832 5.41 -24.91 -10.51
CA LEU A 832 4.56 -25.43 -11.58
C LEU A 832 3.77 -26.68 -11.13
N GLU A 833 4.37 -27.55 -10.32
CA GLU A 833 3.67 -28.74 -9.80
C GLU A 833 2.47 -28.34 -8.94
N THR A 834 2.62 -27.32 -8.10
CA THR A 834 1.49 -26.78 -7.31
C THR A 834 0.35 -26.30 -8.20
N LEU A 835 0.66 -25.65 -9.33
CA LEU A 835 -0.37 -25.22 -10.28
C LEU A 835 -1.15 -26.41 -10.87
N PHE A 836 -0.46 -27.50 -11.23
CA PHE A 836 -1.10 -28.73 -11.71
C PHE A 836 -1.94 -29.43 -10.62
N GLN A 837 -1.45 -29.45 -9.37
CA GLN A 837 -2.21 -29.96 -8.22
C GLN A 837 -3.51 -29.19 -8.00
N LEU A 838 -3.46 -27.86 -8.12
CA LEU A 838 -4.66 -27.02 -8.00
C LEU A 838 -5.69 -27.33 -9.08
N VAL A 839 -5.27 -27.53 -10.35
CA VAL A 839 -6.18 -27.97 -11.42
C VAL A 839 -6.81 -29.31 -11.06
N HIS A 840 -5.99 -30.27 -10.65
CA HIS A 840 -6.45 -31.61 -10.31
C HIS A 840 -7.50 -31.59 -9.18
N LEU A 841 -7.25 -30.82 -8.12
CA LEU A 841 -8.17 -30.70 -6.98
C LEU A 841 -9.45 -29.96 -7.33
N LEU A 842 -9.39 -28.93 -8.18
CA LEU A 842 -10.59 -28.21 -8.63
C LEU A 842 -11.52 -29.06 -9.49
N VAL A 843 -10.99 -30.03 -10.23
CA VAL A 843 -11.78 -30.98 -11.00
C VAL A 843 -12.29 -32.11 -10.12
N THR A 844 -11.42 -32.74 -9.32
CA THR A 844 -11.74 -33.99 -8.61
C THR A 844 -12.41 -33.81 -7.26
N ALA A 845 -12.10 -32.72 -6.55
CA ALA A 845 -12.50 -32.51 -5.16
C ALA A 845 -13.09 -31.12 -4.86
N PRO A 846 -13.93 -30.54 -5.77
CA PRO A 846 -14.61 -29.30 -5.46
C PRO A 846 -15.62 -29.51 -4.34
N ARG A 847 -15.82 -28.49 -3.49
CA ARG A 847 -16.83 -28.47 -2.44
C ARG A 847 -17.37 -27.08 -2.21
N VAL A 848 -18.54 -26.97 -1.61
CA VAL A 848 -19.13 -25.71 -1.14
C VAL A 848 -19.52 -25.86 0.33
N ASP A 849 -18.77 -25.20 1.22
CA ASP A 849 -19.11 -25.14 2.65
C ASP A 849 -20.10 -24.00 2.96
N GLU A 850 -20.70 -24.02 4.16
CA GLU A 850 -21.72 -23.04 4.57
C GLU A 850 -21.20 -21.60 4.63
N ALA A 851 -19.94 -21.41 5.01
CA ALA A 851 -19.34 -20.07 5.08
C ALA A 851 -19.14 -19.50 3.67
N ALA A 852 -18.53 -20.28 2.78
CA ALA A 852 -18.32 -19.90 1.38
C ALA A 852 -19.65 -19.70 0.63
N PHE A 853 -20.65 -20.54 0.90
CA PHE A 853 -22.01 -20.35 0.37
C PHE A 853 -22.60 -19.02 0.81
N GLY A 854 -22.53 -18.72 2.12
CA GLY A 854 -23.02 -17.44 2.67
C GLY A 854 -22.35 -16.24 2.01
N GLN A 855 -21.06 -16.30 1.84
CA GLN A 855 -20.26 -15.24 1.20
C GLN A 855 -20.62 -15.07 -0.29
N ALA A 856 -20.66 -16.16 -1.06
CA ALA A 856 -21.03 -16.12 -2.49
C ALA A 856 -22.46 -15.60 -2.69
N ARG A 857 -23.37 -15.98 -1.79
CA ARG A 857 -24.75 -15.49 -1.81
C ARG A 857 -24.84 -14.00 -1.49
N ASN A 858 -24.11 -13.51 -0.50
CA ASN A 858 -24.08 -12.08 -0.16
C ASN A 858 -23.53 -11.23 -1.33
N GLU A 859 -22.48 -11.66 -2.01
CA GLU A 859 -22.03 -10.96 -3.21
C GLU A 859 -23.05 -10.97 -4.35
N ALA A 860 -23.77 -12.08 -4.52
CA ALA A 860 -24.85 -12.16 -5.50
C ALA A 860 -26.00 -11.19 -5.14
N VAL A 861 -26.34 -11.04 -3.85
CA VAL A 861 -27.29 -10.03 -3.36
C VAL A 861 -26.84 -8.63 -3.73
N ILE A 862 -25.59 -8.27 -3.44
CA ILE A 862 -25.01 -6.95 -3.75
C ILE A 862 -25.07 -6.68 -5.25
N ARG A 863 -24.66 -7.64 -6.09
CA ARG A 863 -24.72 -7.47 -7.57
C ARG A 863 -26.15 -7.31 -8.07
N THR A 864 -27.09 -8.01 -7.49
CA THR A 864 -28.51 -7.90 -7.83
C THR A 864 -29.05 -6.52 -7.47
N SER A 865 -28.80 -6.05 -6.27
CA SER A 865 -29.18 -4.69 -5.83
C SER A 865 -28.57 -3.61 -6.73
N LEU A 866 -27.28 -3.71 -7.04
CA LEU A 866 -26.57 -2.79 -7.97
C LEU A 866 -27.24 -2.73 -9.33
N SER A 867 -27.70 -3.87 -9.85
CA SER A 867 -28.35 -3.94 -11.17
C SER A 867 -29.67 -3.18 -11.25
N GLU A 868 -30.32 -2.97 -10.10
CA GLU A 868 -31.60 -2.27 -10.02
C GLU A 868 -31.48 -0.76 -9.89
N VAL A 869 -30.38 -0.26 -9.30
CA VAL A 869 -30.23 1.16 -9.00
C VAL A 869 -29.13 1.88 -9.79
N ASN A 870 -28.12 1.16 -10.29
CA ASN A 870 -27.01 1.76 -11.00
C ASN A 870 -27.32 1.99 -12.51
N PRO A 871 -27.35 3.24 -13.01
CA PRO A 871 -27.72 3.54 -14.40
C PRO A 871 -26.81 2.88 -15.43
N ALA A 872 -25.52 2.74 -15.16
CA ALA A 872 -24.57 2.08 -16.07
C ALA A 872 -24.86 0.58 -16.18
N TRP A 873 -25.20 -0.07 -15.06
CA TRP A 873 -25.65 -1.47 -15.05
C TRP A 873 -26.97 -1.65 -15.79
N GLN A 874 -27.94 -0.77 -15.57
CA GLN A 874 -29.23 -0.81 -16.29
C GLN A 874 -29.03 -0.63 -17.80
N ALA A 875 -28.17 0.32 -18.23
CA ALA A 875 -27.82 0.49 -19.62
C ALA A 875 -27.11 -0.74 -20.21
N TYR A 876 -26.19 -1.35 -19.44
CA TYR A 876 -25.52 -2.59 -19.85
C TYR A 876 -26.48 -3.78 -19.95
N LEU A 877 -27.39 -3.96 -19.00
CA LEU A 877 -28.42 -5.00 -19.06
C LEU A 877 -29.36 -4.76 -20.24
N ALA A 878 -29.77 -3.50 -20.50
CA ALA A 878 -30.58 -3.15 -21.67
C ALA A 878 -29.85 -3.43 -22.98
N TYR A 879 -28.54 -3.20 -23.04
CA TYR A 879 -27.70 -3.57 -24.19
C TYR A 879 -27.66 -5.08 -24.40
N LEU A 880 -27.46 -5.87 -23.32
CA LEU A 880 -27.49 -7.33 -23.41
C LEU A 880 -28.86 -7.85 -23.89
N ASP A 881 -29.94 -7.30 -23.35
CA ASP A 881 -31.32 -7.64 -23.74
C ASP A 881 -31.57 -7.31 -25.23
N ALA A 882 -31.09 -6.17 -25.70
CA ALA A 882 -31.24 -5.78 -27.11
C ALA A 882 -30.39 -6.62 -28.06
N ARG A 883 -29.22 -7.10 -27.61
CA ARG A 883 -28.29 -7.87 -28.44
C ARG A 883 -28.61 -9.36 -28.48
N TYR A 884 -28.98 -9.93 -27.35
CA TYR A 884 -29.07 -11.37 -27.17
C TYR A 884 -30.47 -11.87 -26.78
N GLY A 885 -31.40 -10.97 -26.46
CA GLY A 885 -32.72 -11.28 -25.95
C GLY A 885 -32.77 -11.39 -24.43
N LEU A 886 -33.99 -11.16 -23.90
CA LEU A 886 -34.25 -11.14 -22.46
C LEU A 886 -33.89 -12.46 -21.77
N GLU A 887 -33.23 -12.36 -20.62
CA GLU A 887 -33.01 -13.42 -19.64
C GLU A 887 -31.89 -14.44 -19.91
N SER A 888 -31.49 -14.68 -21.17
CA SER A 888 -30.49 -15.72 -21.47
C SER A 888 -29.05 -15.38 -21.07
N HIS A 889 -28.69 -14.08 -20.99
CA HIS A 889 -27.30 -13.64 -20.82
C HIS A 889 -27.09 -12.69 -19.64
N ARG A 890 -28.06 -12.58 -18.74
CA ARG A 890 -27.94 -11.70 -17.58
C ARG A 890 -26.84 -12.19 -16.63
N PRO A 891 -25.83 -11.36 -16.33
CA PRO A 891 -24.76 -11.72 -15.40
C PRO A 891 -25.18 -11.55 -13.93
N VAL A 892 -26.46 -11.35 -13.64
CA VAL A 892 -27.00 -11.05 -12.32
C VAL A 892 -28.04 -12.09 -11.93
N VAL A 893 -27.93 -12.64 -10.73
CA VAL A 893 -28.88 -13.59 -10.15
C VAL A 893 -30.18 -12.86 -9.83
N THR A 894 -31.33 -13.49 -10.11
CA THR A 894 -32.63 -12.93 -9.72
C THR A 894 -32.93 -13.17 -8.24
N TRP A 895 -33.82 -12.36 -7.64
CA TRP A 895 -34.26 -12.55 -6.25
C TRP A 895 -34.90 -13.95 -6.00
N GLU A 896 -35.55 -14.50 -7.01
CA GLU A 896 -36.12 -15.85 -6.93
C GLU A 896 -35.02 -16.92 -6.88
N GLN A 897 -33.98 -16.78 -7.70
CA GLN A 897 -32.81 -17.65 -7.68
C GLN A 897 -32.07 -17.54 -6.35
N LEU A 898 -31.86 -16.31 -5.82
CA LEU A 898 -31.25 -16.09 -4.52
C LEU A 898 -32.01 -16.77 -3.38
N ALA A 899 -33.37 -16.74 -3.44
CA ALA A 899 -34.21 -17.36 -2.42
C ALA A 899 -34.17 -18.91 -2.48
N SER A 900 -33.93 -19.50 -3.65
CA SER A 900 -33.85 -20.95 -3.88
C SER A 900 -32.43 -21.53 -3.88
N MET A 901 -31.42 -20.70 -3.77
CA MET A 901 -29.99 -21.08 -3.83
C MET A 901 -29.61 -21.93 -2.62
N THR A 902 -28.86 -23.01 -2.85
CA THR A 902 -28.31 -23.89 -1.81
C THR A 902 -26.83 -24.19 -2.10
N ALA A 903 -26.07 -24.54 -1.07
CA ALA A 903 -24.66 -24.93 -1.21
C ALA A 903 -24.52 -26.16 -2.13
N GLU A 904 -25.33 -27.21 -1.90
CA GLU A 904 -25.35 -28.42 -2.73
C GLU A 904 -25.68 -28.10 -4.20
N GLY A 905 -26.66 -27.21 -4.45
CA GLY A 905 -27.03 -26.81 -5.81
C GLY A 905 -25.94 -26.06 -6.57
N LEU A 906 -25.14 -25.25 -5.87
CA LEU A 906 -23.96 -24.57 -6.47
C LEU A 906 -22.82 -25.56 -6.74
N GLU A 907 -22.56 -26.50 -5.84
CA GLU A 907 -21.55 -27.55 -6.03
C GLU A 907 -21.94 -28.48 -7.21
N ASP A 908 -23.18 -28.93 -7.28
CA ASP A 908 -23.67 -29.75 -8.39
C ASP A 908 -23.56 -29.01 -9.73
N LEU A 909 -23.89 -27.71 -9.74
CA LEU A 909 -23.75 -26.88 -10.94
C LEU A 909 -22.30 -26.79 -11.39
N TYR A 910 -21.36 -26.53 -10.46
CA TYR A 910 -19.94 -26.51 -10.73
C TYR A 910 -19.44 -27.85 -11.32
N ARG A 911 -19.78 -28.96 -10.63
CA ARG A 911 -19.37 -30.32 -11.06
C ARG A 911 -19.94 -30.69 -12.43
N SER A 912 -21.15 -30.24 -12.76
CA SER A 912 -21.77 -30.50 -14.07
C SER A 912 -21.03 -29.82 -15.22
N ARG A 913 -20.17 -28.85 -14.93
CA ARG A 913 -19.47 -28.06 -15.96
C ARG A 913 -17.96 -28.27 -15.94
N LEU A 914 -17.33 -28.41 -14.76
CA LEU A 914 -15.90 -28.47 -14.54
C LEU A 914 -15.46 -29.80 -13.87
N GLY A 915 -16.31 -30.76 -13.79
CA GLY A 915 -16.04 -32.03 -13.11
C GLY A 915 -15.40 -33.11 -13.99
N ASP A 916 -15.26 -32.87 -15.29
CA ASP A 916 -14.63 -33.79 -16.24
C ASP A 916 -13.74 -32.98 -17.24
N VAL A 917 -12.95 -33.73 -18.04
CA VAL A 917 -11.96 -33.12 -18.95
C VAL A 917 -12.02 -33.75 -20.36
N ASP A 918 -13.13 -34.34 -20.74
CA ASP A 918 -13.27 -35.14 -21.96
C ASP A 918 -13.01 -34.33 -23.26
N ASP A 919 -13.15 -33.02 -23.24
CA ASP A 919 -12.84 -32.09 -24.33
C ASP A 919 -11.87 -30.97 -23.96
N MET A 920 -11.14 -31.12 -22.81
CA MET A 920 -10.26 -30.08 -22.31
C MET A 920 -8.95 -29.97 -23.11
N ALA A 921 -8.67 -28.77 -23.60
CA ALA A 921 -7.38 -28.36 -24.13
C ALA A 921 -6.64 -27.46 -23.12
N LEU A 922 -5.55 -27.97 -22.56
CA LEU A 922 -4.68 -27.26 -21.64
C LEU A 922 -3.41 -26.82 -22.35
N VAL A 923 -3.09 -25.53 -22.29
CA VAL A 923 -1.89 -24.91 -22.85
C VAL A 923 -1.00 -24.40 -21.74
N VAL A 924 0.27 -24.80 -21.73
CA VAL A 924 1.33 -24.34 -20.84
C VAL A 924 2.34 -23.56 -21.65
N VAL A 925 2.63 -22.30 -21.25
CA VAL A 925 3.57 -21.41 -21.96
C VAL A 925 4.58 -20.88 -20.95
N GLY A 926 5.87 -21.07 -21.19
CA GLY A 926 6.91 -20.52 -20.31
C GLY A 926 8.29 -21.14 -20.52
N ASP A 927 9.24 -20.64 -19.72
CA ASP A 927 10.61 -21.13 -19.70
C ASP A 927 10.74 -22.27 -18.68
N VAL A 928 10.38 -23.47 -19.09
CA VAL A 928 10.41 -24.69 -18.28
C VAL A 928 10.77 -25.89 -19.16
N ASP A 929 11.35 -26.92 -18.56
CA ASP A 929 11.74 -28.12 -19.29
C ASP A 929 10.53 -28.92 -19.80
N LEU A 930 10.57 -29.32 -21.07
CA LEU A 930 9.57 -30.19 -21.71
C LEU A 930 9.28 -31.43 -20.87
N ALA A 931 10.33 -32.08 -20.35
CA ALA A 931 10.23 -33.31 -19.56
C ALA A 931 9.49 -33.09 -18.25
N GLU A 932 9.59 -31.90 -17.65
CA GLU A 932 8.85 -31.56 -16.44
C GLU A 932 7.36 -31.37 -16.73
N VAL A 933 7.01 -30.65 -17.79
CA VAL A 933 5.59 -30.51 -18.20
C VAL A 933 4.99 -31.86 -18.54
N GLU A 934 5.73 -32.73 -19.25
CA GLU A 934 5.33 -34.12 -19.56
C GLU A 934 5.04 -34.90 -18.26
N ARG A 935 5.96 -34.89 -17.33
CA ARG A 935 5.83 -35.55 -16.04
C ARG A 935 4.55 -35.10 -15.31
N LEU A 936 4.34 -33.81 -15.21
CA LEU A 936 3.19 -33.21 -14.53
C LEU A 936 1.88 -33.53 -15.24
N ALA A 937 1.85 -33.45 -16.58
CA ALA A 937 0.68 -33.79 -17.37
C ALA A 937 0.25 -35.25 -17.17
N ARG A 938 1.19 -36.20 -17.14
CA ARG A 938 0.94 -37.64 -16.90
C ARG A 938 0.36 -37.89 -15.50
N HIS A 939 0.87 -37.22 -14.47
CA HIS A 939 0.43 -37.40 -13.09
C HIS A 939 -0.92 -36.71 -12.82
N TYR A 940 -1.10 -35.47 -13.25
CA TYR A 940 -2.20 -34.65 -12.79
C TYR A 940 -3.33 -34.45 -13.81
N ILE A 941 -3.02 -34.48 -15.13
CA ILE A 941 -4.05 -34.28 -16.17
C ILE A 941 -4.54 -35.59 -16.73
N GLY A 942 -3.64 -36.55 -17.04
CA GLY A 942 -4.00 -37.86 -17.55
C GLY A 942 -4.85 -38.69 -16.58
N THR A 943 -4.84 -38.37 -15.29
CA THR A 943 -5.59 -39.04 -14.21
C THR A 943 -6.93 -38.39 -13.88
N LEU A 944 -7.30 -37.29 -14.52
CA LEU A 944 -8.58 -36.61 -14.31
C LEU A 944 -9.74 -37.46 -14.86
N PRO A 945 -10.97 -37.31 -14.31
CA PRO A 945 -12.17 -37.99 -14.82
C PRO A 945 -12.54 -37.49 -16.22
N SER A 946 -13.15 -38.42 -17.02
CA SER A 946 -13.70 -38.18 -18.35
C SER A 946 -15.18 -38.15 -18.35
#